data_8d0c221b3d2f0f16dcb994f80cf64fa8
#
_entry.id   8d0c221b3d2f0f16dcb994f80cf64fa8
#
_cell.length_a   1.000
_cell.length_b   1.000
_cell.length_c   1.000
_cell.angle_alpha   90.00
_cell.angle_beta   90.00
_cell.angle_gamma   90.00
#
_symmetry.space_group_name_H-M   'P 1'
#
loop_
_entity.id
_entity.type
_entity.pdbx_description
1 polymer ?
#
loop_
_entity_poly.entity_id
_entity_poly.type
_entity_poly.pdbx_seq_one_letter_code
_entity_poly.pdbx_strand_id
1 'polypeptide(L)'
;MLELNDIKKDYVSGSTTVSALKGINLRFRDCEFVSILGQSGCGKTTMLNIIGGLDKYTSGDLKINGVSTKNYKDRDWDFYRNNSIGFVFQSYNLIPHQTVLSNVELALTLSGVSKAERKKRAIKALEKVGLGEQIHKKPNQMSGGQMQRVAIARALVNNPDILLADEPTGALDTETSIQIMELLKEISKDRLIIMVTHNPELAKNYSTRIVKLLDGVITDDSDPYTLEDMEADIRAKEAAKVKTSEKKIKKSGKKQKTSMSFFTALSLSFNNLMTKKTRTILTAFAGSIGIIGIAMILSISNGIQLYIDRVQRDTLSSYPITLQAESIDISSMVTSMTGNSDSEEHEDKSKIYSNDIMGDMINTMVKEVKSNNLSEFKRYIENGGSDIKSYVSDIQYSYDVPLNIYMKDTSNGVEQLNPSTMFDSIYGEGATSTSSAMSSGMGMGMFSNSSVWNQLLGNQQVLDEQYDVLAGHWPENYNEVVLVVDKNNEVDDYTLYSLGLKDPEEVRTLFKKMMVGESYETKKDISYTFDEILDTEFKLVMPTDMYKYNDVTGTWDDYSKDDKYMTNVVNNGTDIKVCGIIRPNDDAVSTSISSGIGYTAKLTEYIIEEVKNSEIAKAQLADTSVDVFTGVPFDNDRNTEITMDDVNAYMATLSPEESAQMQAMTSGMSDDQILQLFSASLKARTTDATLDSNKSKLGITDLDTPSQIDIYATDFDSKEKVQNIIKDYNKLQQDDGKEENVINYTDYVGIMMSSVSTIINAISYVLIAFVAISLIVSSIMIGIITYISVLERTKEIGVLRSIGASKKDVSRIFNAETLIEGFVSGALGIVVTLLLCIPANALIKHLTDISNVAQLPVAGGVILIIISMFLTFIAGLIPAKLAAKKDPVVALRSE
;
A
#
# COMPACT_ATOMS: atom_id res chain seq x y z
N MET A 1 8.25 -7.93 66.31
CA MET A 1 9.34 -7.35 67.15
C MET A 1 10.37 -6.67 66.27
N LEU A 2 10.77 -5.50 66.64
CA LEU A 2 11.72 -4.61 65.94
C LEU A 2 12.93 -4.36 66.86
N GLU A 3 14.16 -4.59 66.29
CA GLU A 3 15.40 -4.39 67.04
C GLU A 3 16.39 -3.58 66.16
N LEU A 4 16.96 -2.54 66.77
CA LEU A 4 18.08 -1.76 66.18
C LEU A 4 19.33 -2.11 67.02
N ASN A 5 20.35 -2.62 66.35
CA ASN A 5 21.62 -3.01 66.99
C ASN A 5 22.77 -2.21 66.34
N ASP A 6 23.33 -1.28 67.09
CA ASP A 6 24.45 -0.37 66.74
C ASP A 6 24.21 0.33 65.34
N ILE A 7 23.00 0.85 65.15
CA ILE A 7 22.63 1.51 63.89
C ILE A 7 23.35 2.84 63.75
N LYS A 8 24.17 2.97 62.67
CA LYS A 8 24.85 4.22 62.29
C LYS A 8 24.38 4.66 60.93
N LYS A 9 24.28 5.98 60.77
CA LYS A 9 23.91 6.59 59.47
C LYS A 9 24.75 7.83 59.21
N ASP A 10 25.52 7.78 58.14
CA ASP A 10 26.33 8.89 57.65
C ASP A 10 25.79 9.34 56.30
N TYR A 11 25.69 10.64 56.11
CA TYR A 11 25.38 11.29 54.85
C TYR A 11 26.64 11.97 54.30
N VAL A 12 27.05 11.60 53.10
CA VAL A 12 28.20 12.17 52.42
C VAL A 12 27.71 13.21 51.43
N SER A 13 28.13 14.46 51.56
CA SER A 13 27.84 15.55 50.65
C SER A 13 29.16 16.21 50.22
N GLY A 14 29.64 15.88 49.04
CA GLY A 14 30.95 16.27 48.56
C GLY A 14 32.08 15.74 49.46
N SER A 15 32.87 16.61 50.05
CA SER A 15 33.97 16.26 51.01
C SER A 15 33.52 16.19 52.50
N THR A 16 32.28 16.53 52.80
CA THR A 16 31.79 16.59 54.18
C THR A 16 30.93 15.38 54.50
N THR A 17 31.22 14.70 55.60
CA THR A 17 30.41 13.60 56.13
C THR A 17 29.70 14.06 57.42
N VAL A 18 28.37 13.92 57.40
CA VAL A 18 27.52 14.26 58.57
C VAL A 18 26.97 12.95 59.15
N SER A 19 27.38 12.62 60.37
CA SER A 19 26.86 11.45 61.09
C SER A 19 25.54 11.77 61.76
N ALA A 20 24.42 11.29 61.17
CA ALA A 20 23.06 11.53 61.67
C ALA A 20 22.67 10.59 62.81
N LEU A 21 23.18 9.33 62.80
CA LEU A 21 23.00 8.35 63.89
C LEU A 21 24.36 7.74 64.23
N LYS A 22 24.67 7.62 65.56
CA LYS A 22 25.97 7.26 66.06
C LYS A 22 25.98 5.97 66.89
N GLY A 23 25.24 4.94 66.46
CA GLY A 23 25.18 3.65 67.19
C GLY A 23 23.94 3.49 68.04
N ILE A 24 22.78 3.54 67.42
CA ILE A 24 21.48 3.39 68.12
C ILE A 24 21.25 1.93 68.47
N ASN A 25 20.98 1.67 69.73
CA ASN A 25 20.50 0.38 70.27
C ASN A 25 19.11 0.57 70.85
N LEU A 26 18.08 -0.03 70.28
CA LEU A 26 16.71 0.13 70.73
C LEU A 26 15.87 -1.11 70.34
N ARG A 27 15.00 -1.55 71.26
CA ARG A 27 14.06 -2.64 71.02
C ARG A 27 12.66 -2.17 71.31
N PHE A 28 11.67 -2.71 70.62
CA PHE A 28 10.28 -2.33 70.70
C PHE A 28 9.42 -3.54 71.05
N ARG A 29 8.37 -3.32 71.88
CA ARG A 29 7.31 -4.27 72.16
C ARG A 29 6.36 -4.31 70.94
N ASP A 30 5.56 -5.40 70.86
CA ASP A 30 4.60 -5.56 69.76
C ASP A 30 3.42 -4.58 69.87
N CYS A 31 3.01 -4.16 71.03
CA CYS A 31 1.94 -3.19 71.20
C CYS A 31 2.42 -2.16 72.21
N GLU A 32 2.84 -1.01 71.79
CA GLU A 32 3.22 0.12 72.61
C GLU A 32 3.12 1.43 71.82
N PHE A 33 3.04 2.59 72.57
CA PHE A 33 3.12 3.88 71.93
C PHE A 33 4.44 4.55 72.36
N VAL A 34 5.44 4.49 71.52
CA VAL A 34 6.77 5.03 71.73
C VAL A 34 6.91 6.41 71.11
N SER A 35 7.25 7.43 71.92
CA SER A 35 7.67 8.73 71.38
C SER A 35 9.18 8.89 71.41
N ILE A 36 9.76 9.21 70.26
CA ILE A 36 11.16 9.61 70.16
C ILE A 36 11.22 11.13 70.23
N LEU A 37 11.68 11.63 71.32
CA LEU A 37 11.72 13.06 71.67
C LEU A 37 13.13 13.62 71.48
N GLY A 38 13.25 14.76 70.79
CA GLY A 38 14.52 15.48 70.66
C GLY A 38 14.40 16.73 69.81
N GLN A 39 15.45 17.55 69.81
CA GLN A 39 15.49 18.80 69.06
C GLN A 39 15.49 18.58 67.56
N SER A 40 15.16 19.60 66.73
CA SER A 40 15.25 19.55 65.31
C SER A 40 16.68 19.23 64.85
N GLY A 41 16.86 18.33 63.96
CA GLY A 41 18.20 17.94 63.41
C GLY A 41 18.92 16.80 64.14
N CYS A 42 18.43 16.32 65.30
CA CYS A 42 19.12 15.31 66.13
C CYS A 42 19.03 13.85 65.57
N GLY A 43 18.47 13.63 64.36
CA GLY A 43 18.42 12.32 63.71
C GLY A 43 17.11 11.55 63.79
N LYS A 44 16.02 12.12 64.44
CA LYS A 44 14.70 11.47 64.64
C LYS A 44 14.09 10.93 63.35
N THR A 45 13.88 11.79 62.34
CA THR A 45 13.30 11.42 61.03
C THR A 45 14.21 10.43 60.27
N THR A 46 15.55 10.58 60.43
CA THR A 46 16.51 9.59 59.86
C THR A 46 16.30 8.21 60.46
N MET A 47 16.14 8.11 61.76
CA MET A 47 15.89 6.84 62.44
C MET A 47 14.52 6.25 62.01
N LEU A 48 13.48 7.08 61.92
CA LEU A 48 12.16 6.64 61.45
C LEU A 48 12.19 6.14 60.00
N ASN A 49 12.94 6.81 59.11
CA ASN A 49 13.12 6.40 57.71
C ASN A 49 13.87 5.07 57.59
N ILE A 50 14.86 4.82 58.45
CA ILE A 50 15.58 3.55 58.52
C ILE A 50 14.65 2.42 58.98
N ILE A 51 13.91 2.64 60.06
CA ILE A 51 12.92 1.70 60.56
C ILE A 51 11.87 1.40 59.50
N GLY A 52 11.40 2.40 58.76
CA GLY A 52 10.42 2.28 57.68
C GLY A 52 10.99 1.68 56.36
N GLY A 53 12.30 1.45 56.32
CA GLY A 53 12.97 0.96 55.10
C GLY A 53 12.93 1.93 53.91
N LEU A 54 12.78 3.23 54.21
CA LEU A 54 12.87 4.31 53.22
C LEU A 54 14.32 4.74 52.98
N ASP A 55 15.17 4.65 54.00
CA ASP A 55 16.61 4.90 53.92
C ASP A 55 17.40 3.67 54.44
N LYS A 56 18.64 3.54 54.00
CA LYS A 56 19.55 2.47 54.44
C LYS A 56 20.50 2.97 55.49
N TYR A 57 20.75 2.16 56.50
CA TYR A 57 21.79 2.43 57.54
C TYR A 57 23.19 2.20 56.95
N THR A 58 24.19 2.90 57.46
CA THR A 58 25.60 2.76 57.03
C THR A 58 26.26 1.54 57.65
N SER A 59 26.01 1.30 58.94
CA SER A 59 26.48 0.12 59.65
C SER A 59 25.52 -0.24 60.80
N GLY A 60 25.69 -1.41 61.41
CA GLY A 60 24.78 -1.95 62.39
C GLY A 60 23.90 -3.06 61.82
N ASP A 61 22.81 -3.42 62.50
CA ASP A 61 21.83 -4.41 62.07
C ASP A 61 20.43 -4.04 62.57
N LEU A 62 19.51 -3.90 61.61
CA LEU A 62 18.08 -3.81 61.89
C LEU A 62 17.45 -5.19 61.70
N LYS A 63 16.83 -5.71 62.81
CA LYS A 63 16.10 -7.00 62.77
C LYS A 63 14.62 -6.75 62.87
N ILE A 64 13.88 -7.44 62.01
CA ILE A 64 12.41 -7.41 61.90
C ILE A 64 11.92 -8.85 62.15
N ASN A 65 11.14 -9.06 63.20
CA ASN A 65 10.67 -10.40 63.63
C ASN A 65 11.83 -11.40 63.75
N GLY A 66 12.97 -10.96 64.27
CA GLY A 66 14.18 -11.79 64.45
C GLY A 66 15.02 -12.01 63.16
N VAL A 67 14.59 -11.49 62.02
CA VAL A 67 15.32 -11.62 60.75
C VAL A 67 16.13 -10.36 60.48
N SER A 68 17.45 -10.50 60.19
CA SER A 68 18.32 -9.42 59.83
C SER A 68 17.99 -8.84 58.47
N THR A 69 17.93 -7.50 58.37
CA THR A 69 17.64 -6.80 57.11
C THR A 69 18.87 -6.63 56.22
N LYS A 70 20.08 -7.06 56.66
CA LYS A 70 21.32 -7.01 55.84
C LYS A 70 21.17 -7.75 54.54
N ASN A 71 20.38 -8.84 54.50
CA ASN A 71 20.14 -9.68 53.35
C ASN A 71 18.86 -9.31 52.55
N TYR A 72 18.16 -8.23 52.98
CA TYR A 72 16.95 -7.78 52.30
C TYR A 72 17.28 -7.22 50.93
N LYS A 73 16.57 -7.73 49.93
CA LYS A 73 16.54 -7.19 48.52
C LYS A 73 15.48 -6.08 48.45
N ASP A 74 15.54 -5.28 47.39
CA ASP A 74 14.55 -4.22 47.14
C ASP A 74 13.10 -4.74 47.27
N ARG A 75 12.84 -5.98 46.82
CA ARG A 75 11.52 -6.60 46.88
C ARG A 75 11.06 -6.89 48.34
N ASP A 76 11.98 -7.24 49.19
CA ASP A 76 11.67 -7.54 50.59
C ASP A 76 11.34 -6.26 51.34
N TRP A 77 12.06 -5.14 51.04
CA TRP A 77 11.75 -3.80 51.52
C TRP A 77 10.41 -3.28 50.97
N ASP A 78 10.10 -3.50 49.67
CA ASP A 78 8.80 -3.12 49.08
C ASP A 78 7.65 -3.87 49.76
N PHE A 79 7.83 -5.18 50.05
CA PHE A 79 6.86 -5.99 50.77
C PHE A 79 6.65 -5.51 52.23
N TYR A 80 7.75 -5.20 52.94
CA TYR A 80 7.73 -4.68 54.32
C TYR A 80 6.97 -3.36 54.40
N ARG A 81 7.27 -2.41 53.51
CA ARG A 81 6.57 -1.11 53.50
C ARG A 81 5.08 -1.25 53.14
N ASN A 82 4.73 -2.19 52.30
CA ASN A 82 3.35 -2.33 51.85
C ASN A 82 2.47 -3.08 52.89
N ASN A 83 3.04 -4.06 53.60
CA ASN A 83 2.24 -4.95 54.45
C ASN A 83 2.46 -4.76 55.95
N SER A 84 3.69 -4.48 56.37
CA SER A 84 4.03 -4.47 57.80
C SER A 84 4.09 -3.05 58.38
N ILE A 85 4.27 -2.02 57.54
CA ILE A 85 4.42 -0.63 57.97
C ILE A 85 3.27 0.22 57.47
N GLY A 86 2.74 1.08 58.34
CA GLY A 86 1.95 2.26 57.97
C GLY A 86 2.76 3.52 58.24
N PHE A 87 2.86 4.42 57.26
CA PHE A 87 3.64 5.65 57.39
C PHE A 87 2.75 6.88 57.38
N VAL A 88 2.83 7.73 58.45
CA VAL A 88 2.17 9.01 58.59
C VAL A 88 3.23 10.10 58.56
N PHE A 89 3.28 10.86 57.46
CA PHE A 89 4.29 11.91 57.22
C PHE A 89 3.89 13.24 57.80
N GLN A 90 4.84 14.10 58.11
CA GLN A 90 4.66 15.47 58.58
C GLN A 90 3.81 16.34 57.62
N SER A 91 4.02 16.21 56.31
CA SER A 91 3.34 17.01 55.28
C SER A 91 2.25 16.21 54.56
N TYR A 92 1.46 15.45 55.22
CA TYR A 92 0.33 14.63 54.73
C TYR A 92 0.65 13.73 53.51
N ASN A 93 1.38 14.22 52.55
CA ASN A 93 1.79 13.55 51.32
C ASN A 93 0.62 12.82 50.59
N LEU A 94 -0.52 13.53 50.47
CA LEU A 94 -1.67 13.14 49.68
C LEU A 94 -1.48 13.57 48.23
N ILE A 95 -2.00 12.78 47.30
CA ILE A 95 -2.00 13.11 45.88
C ILE A 95 -3.13 14.12 45.62
N PRO A 96 -2.82 15.42 45.28
CA PRO A 96 -3.80 16.52 45.34
C PRO A 96 -4.97 16.37 44.35
N HIS A 97 -4.74 15.73 43.21
CA HIS A 97 -5.74 15.54 42.14
C HIS A 97 -6.63 14.33 42.35
N GLN A 98 -6.29 13.43 43.27
CA GLN A 98 -7.09 12.27 43.63
C GLN A 98 -8.06 12.56 44.77
N THR A 99 -9.18 11.86 44.81
CA THR A 99 -10.13 11.95 45.94
C THR A 99 -9.53 11.35 47.18
N VAL A 100 -10.14 11.68 48.34
CA VAL A 100 -9.81 11.10 49.66
C VAL A 100 -9.87 9.56 49.58
N LEU A 101 -10.93 9.02 49.05
CA LEU A 101 -11.07 7.57 48.84
C LEU A 101 -9.92 6.99 48.00
N SER A 102 -9.61 7.61 46.86
CA SER A 102 -8.55 7.13 45.96
C SER A 102 -7.16 7.19 46.62
N ASN A 103 -6.87 8.20 47.43
CA ASN A 103 -5.64 8.27 48.21
C ASN A 103 -5.48 7.13 49.22
N VAL A 104 -6.58 6.69 49.85
CA VAL A 104 -6.56 5.53 50.77
C VAL A 104 -6.51 4.21 50.00
N GLU A 105 -7.26 4.08 48.91
CA GLU A 105 -7.25 2.89 48.05
C GLU A 105 -5.87 2.60 47.43
N LEU A 106 -5.00 3.62 47.32
CA LEU A 106 -3.69 3.50 46.67
C LEU A 106 -2.82 2.40 47.31
N ALA A 107 -2.79 2.33 48.63
CA ALA A 107 -2.03 1.31 49.36
C ALA A 107 -2.54 -0.11 49.06
N LEU A 108 -3.87 -0.30 48.97
CA LEU A 108 -4.49 -1.56 48.62
C LEU A 108 -4.30 -1.94 47.13
N THR A 109 -4.17 -0.93 46.26
CA THR A 109 -3.90 -1.14 44.83
C THR A 109 -2.54 -1.80 44.64
N LEU A 110 -1.55 -1.38 45.41
CA LEU A 110 -0.19 -1.95 45.39
C LEU A 110 -0.15 -3.39 45.93
N SER A 111 -1.05 -3.70 46.88
CA SER A 111 -1.21 -5.05 47.45
C SER A 111 -1.96 -6.00 46.56
N GLY A 112 -2.40 -5.59 45.36
CA GLY A 112 -3.11 -6.44 44.39
C GLY A 112 -4.55 -6.82 44.75
N VAL A 113 -5.18 -6.08 45.69
CA VAL A 113 -6.57 -6.30 46.15
C VAL A 113 -7.55 -5.91 45.01
N SER A 114 -8.64 -6.64 44.86
CA SER A 114 -9.67 -6.36 43.85
C SER A 114 -10.37 -5.02 44.07
N LYS A 115 -10.84 -4.37 42.99
CA LYS A 115 -11.45 -3.02 43.07
C LYS A 115 -12.60 -2.91 44.07
N ALA A 116 -13.48 -3.89 44.13
CA ALA A 116 -14.62 -3.89 45.05
C ALA A 116 -14.18 -4.00 46.49
N GLU A 117 -13.22 -4.87 46.79
CA GLU A 117 -12.68 -5.04 48.15
C GLU A 117 -11.83 -3.84 48.59
N ARG A 118 -11.07 -3.22 47.69
CA ARG A 118 -10.33 -1.99 47.95
C ARG A 118 -11.26 -0.87 48.41
N LYS A 119 -12.33 -0.62 47.64
CA LYS A 119 -13.32 0.42 47.96
C LYS A 119 -13.93 0.16 49.35
N LYS A 120 -14.33 -1.07 49.62
CA LYS A 120 -14.94 -1.47 50.91
C LYS A 120 -13.97 -1.21 52.09
N ARG A 121 -12.71 -1.66 51.97
CA ARG A 121 -11.69 -1.47 53.04
C ARG A 121 -11.31 -0.01 53.22
N ALA A 122 -11.17 0.76 52.13
CA ALA A 122 -10.84 2.17 52.17
C ALA A 122 -11.95 2.99 52.85
N ILE A 123 -13.21 2.72 52.54
CA ILE A 123 -14.35 3.37 53.21
C ILE A 123 -14.32 3.03 54.72
N LYS A 124 -14.16 1.76 55.08
CA LYS A 124 -14.08 1.36 56.50
C LYS A 124 -12.91 2.02 57.23
N ALA A 125 -11.76 2.24 56.55
CA ALA A 125 -10.62 2.94 57.15
C ALA A 125 -10.91 4.43 57.34
N LEU A 126 -11.62 5.05 56.40
CA LEU A 126 -12.04 6.48 56.52
C LEU A 126 -13.13 6.67 57.59
N GLU A 127 -14.06 5.74 57.74
CA GLU A 127 -15.06 5.75 58.81
C GLU A 127 -14.40 5.70 60.17
N LYS A 128 -13.36 4.84 60.37
CA LYS A 128 -12.59 4.75 61.63
C LYS A 128 -11.92 6.09 62.06
N VAL A 129 -11.56 6.92 61.11
CA VAL A 129 -10.96 8.22 61.39
C VAL A 129 -11.97 9.38 61.31
N GLY A 130 -13.27 9.10 61.22
CA GLY A 130 -14.36 10.07 61.20
C GLY A 130 -14.53 10.83 59.91
N LEU A 131 -14.16 10.23 58.75
CA LEU A 131 -14.20 10.85 57.41
C LEU A 131 -15.09 10.11 56.42
N GLY A 132 -16.03 9.26 56.86
CA GLY A 132 -16.90 8.47 56.00
C GLY A 132 -17.72 9.26 55.01
N GLU A 133 -18.18 10.48 55.38
CA GLU A 133 -18.94 11.36 54.47
C GLU A 133 -18.07 12.19 53.50
N GLN A 134 -16.75 12.21 53.70
CA GLN A 134 -15.82 13.09 52.98
C GLN A 134 -15.10 12.35 51.79
N ILE A 135 -15.52 11.14 51.45
CA ILE A 135 -14.80 10.22 50.55
C ILE A 135 -14.60 10.75 49.13
N HIS A 136 -15.48 11.64 48.67
CA HIS A 136 -15.45 12.20 47.32
C HIS A 136 -14.67 13.54 47.20
N LYS A 137 -14.35 14.16 48.35
CA LYS A 137 -13.55 15.41 48.37
C LYS A 137 -12.12 15.16 47.94
N LYS A 138 -11.48 16.21 47.46
CA LYS A 138 -10.03 16.26 47.17
C LYS A 138 -9.27 16.88 48.30
N PRO A 139 -7.96 16.64 48.50
CA PRO A 139 -7.14 17.23 49.54
C PRO A 139 -7.25 18.73 49.64
N ASN A 140 -7.32 19.47 48.54
CA ASN A 140 -7.45 20.93 48.53
C ASN A 140 -8.83 21.46 49.03
N GLN A 141 -9.77 20.59 49.30
CA GLN A 141 -11.11 20.89 49.84
C GLN A 141 -11.20 20.52 51.34
N MET A 142 -10.09 20.21 51.99
CA MET A 142 -10.04 19.69 53.34
C MET A 142 -9.16 20.53 54.23
N SER A 143 -9.47 20.57 55.55
CA SER A 143 -8.59 21.17 56.53
C SER A 143 -7.34 20.33 56.78
N GLY A 144 -6.29 20.94 57.38
CA GLY A 144 -5.06 20.23 57.74
C GLY A 144 -5.29 18.99 58.59
N GLY A 145 -6.12 19.08 59.57
CA GLY A 145 -6.47 17.94 60.45
C GLY A 145 -7.26 16.84 59.71
N GLN A 146 -8.15 17.22 58.81
CA GLN A 146 -8.84 16.25 57.95
C GLN A 146 -7.85 15.53 57.01
N MET A 147 -6.91 16.28 56.41
CA MET A 147 -5.87 15.68 55.55
C MET A 147 -4.98 14.70 56.34
N GLN A 148 -4.64 15.04 57.60
CA GLN A 148 -3.86 14.16 58.46
C GLN A 148 -4.63 12.88 58.81
N ARG A 149 -5.93 12.97 59.09
CA ARG A 149 -6.78 11.79 59.28
C ARG A 149 -6.86 10.90 58.02
N VAL A 150 -6.87 11.49 56.81
CA VAL A 150 -6.78 10.71 55.56
C VAL A 150 -5.41 10.02 55.46
N ALA A 151 -4.31 10.67 55.83
CA ALA A 151 -2.98 10.06 55.84
C ALA A 151 -2.91 8.88 56.85
N ILE A 152 -3.54 9.02 58.02
CA ILE A 152 -3.65 7.96 59.00
C ILE A 152 -4.52 6.81 58.45
N ALA A 153 -5.68 7.08 57.83
CA ALA A 153 -6.52 6.05 57.20
C ALA A 153 -5.77 5.28 56.10
N ARG A 154 -4.97 6.00 55.28
CA ARG A 154 -4.11 5.38 54.26
C ARG A 154 -3.05 4.47 54.86
N ALA A 155 -2.43 4.88 55.94
CA ALA A 155 -1.45 4.08 56.66
C ALA A 155 -2.07 2.81 57.27
N LEU A 156 -3.31 2.86 57.73
CA LEU A 156 -4.02 1.75 58.43
C LEU A 156 -4.72 0.79 57.51
N VAL A 157 -4.99 1.12 56.25
CA VAL A 157 -5.88 0.35 55.35
C VAL A 157 -5.38 -1.05 55.01
N ASN A 158 -4.04 -1.27 55.03
CA ASN A 158 -3.40 -2.57 54.88
C ASN A 158 -3.30 -3.35 56.23
N ASN A 159 -3.79 -2.80 57.32
CA ASN A 159 -3.68 -3.36 58.68
C ASN A 159 -2.23 -3.67 59.08
N PRO A 160 -1.33 -2.71 59.07
CA PRO A 160 0.09 -2.90 59.38
C PRO A 160 0.30 -3.25 60.86
N ASP A 161 1.41 -3.95 61.15
CA ASP A 161 1.81 -4.24 62.54
C ASP A 161 2.44 -3.04 63.25
N ILE A 162 3.07 -2.16 62.48
CA ILE A 162 3.83 -0.97 62.96
C ILE A 162 3.30 0.28 62.26
N LEU A 163 3.01 1.30 63.05
CA LEU A 163 2.66 2.63 62.53
C LEU A 163 3.80 3.61 62.90
N LEU A 164 4.39 4.18 61.86
CA LEU A 164 5.44 5.22 61.99
C LEU A 164 4.80 6.58 61.77
N ALA A 165 4.97 7.52 62.71
CA ALA A 165 4.40 8.85 62.65
C ALA A 165 5.51 9.93 62.82
N ASP A 166 5.78 10.68 61.75
CA ASP A 166 6.76 11.76 61.71
C ASP A 166 6.06 13.08 61.95
N GLU A 167 6.19 13.61 63.16
CA GLU A 167 5.59 14.86 63.69
C GLU A 167 4.10 15.01 63.26
N PRO A 168 3.22 14.07 63.60
CA PRO A 168 1.86 13.99 63.10
C PRO A 168 0.96 15.17 63.42
N THR A 169 1.40 16.06 64.31
CA THR A 169 0.68 17.25 64.79
C THR A 169 1.37 18.55 64.45
N GLY A 170 2.55 18.53 63.80
CA GLY A 170 3.42 19.70 63.58
C GLY A 170 2.83 20.84 62.70
N ALA A 171 1.79 20.57 61.95
CA ALA A 171 1.12 21.55 61.08
C ALA A 171 -0.35 21.77 61.48
N LEU A 172 -0.75 21.42 62.76
CA LEU A 172 -2.13 21.45 63.17
C LEU A 172 -2.32 22.41 64.37
N ASP A 173 -3.52 22.92 64.52
CA ASP A 173 -3.95 23.65 65.72
C ASP A 173 -4.02 22.68 66.89
N THR A 174 -4.08 23.26 68.11
CA THR A 174 -4.01 22.50 69.35
C THR A 174 -5.16 21.51 69.55
N GLU A 175 -6.38 21.94 69.21
CA GLU A 175 -7.57 21.07 69.34
C GLU A 175 -7.52 19.84 68.38
N THR A 176 -7.17 20.11 67.16
CA THR A 176 -6.99 19.06 66.15
C THR A 176 -5.81 18.14 66.53
N SER A 177 -4.73 18.67 67.06
CA SER A 177 -3.59 17.90 67.55
C SER A 177 -3.99 16.91 68.65
N ILE A 178 -4.82 17.33 69.61
CA ILE A 178 -5.36 16.45 70.66
C ILE A 178 -6.18 15.34 70.03
N GLN A 179 -7.09 15.63 69.06
CA GLN A 179 -7.92 14.62 68.44
C GLN A 179 -7.09 13.58 67.66
N ILE A 180 -5.99 14.00 67.01
CA ILE A 180 -5.07 13.08 66.29
C ILE A 180 -4.32 12.21 67.30
N MET A 181 -3.87 12.78 68.45
CA MET A 181 -3.16 12.02 69.48
C MET A 181 -4.05 11.03 70.20
N GLU A 182 -5.32 11.35 70.48
CA GLU A 182 -6.31 10.39 71.00
C GLU A 182 -6.55 9.26 70.04
N LEU A 183 -6.70 9.53 68.72
CA LEU A 183 -6.84 8.52 67.70
C LEU A 183 -5.62 7.59 67.64
N LEU A 184 -4.40 8.12 67.65
CA LEU A 184 -3.18 7.31 67.69
C LEU A 184 -3.09 6.48 69.01
N LYS A 185 -3.46 7.02 70.14
CA LYS A 185 -3.52 6.27 71.42
C LYS A 185 -4.52 5.12 71.39
N GLU A 186 -5.66 5.29 70.72
CA GLU A 186 -6.61 4.20 70.53
C GLU A 186 -6.04 3.09 69.62
N ILE A 187 -5.36 3.47 68.56
CA ILE A 187 -4.71 2.55 67.62
C ILE A 187 -3.57 1.76 68.31
N SER A 188 -2.84 2.35 69.25
CA SER A 188 -1.70 1.73 69.94
C SER A 188 -2.04 0.53 70.79
N LYS A 189 -3.33 0.32 71.11
CA LYS A 189 -3.79 -0.83 71.90
C LYS A 189 -3.55 -2.16 71.17
N ASP A 190 -3.57 -2.14 69.84
CA ASP A 190 -3.49 -3.33 68.98
C ASP A 190 -2.18 -3.46 68.22
N ARG A 191 -1.30 -2.44 68.20
CA ARG A 191 -0.07 -2.40 67.40
C ARG A 191 1.00 -1.48 67.98
N LEU A 192 2.21 -1.60 67.43
CA LEU A 192 3.32 -0.70 67.79
C LEU A 192 3.17 0.63 67.07
N ILE A 193 3.17 1.75 67.82
CA ILE A 193 3.28 3.11 67.22
C ILE A 193 4.61 3.69 67.67
N ILE A 194 5.38 4.15 66.65
CA ILE A 194 6.61 4.90 66.89
C ILE A 194 6.39 6.32 66.29
N MET A 195 6.29 7.27 67.20
CA MET A 195 6.09 8.68 66.86
C MET A 195 7.37 9.48 67.14
N VAL A 196 7.71 10.31 66.22
CA VAL A 196 8.77 11.32 66.38
C VAL A 196 8.11 12.65 66.63
N THR A 197 8.60 13.35 67.67
CA THR A 197 8.07 14.71 68.04
C THR A 197 9.14 15.54 68.71
N HIS A 198 8.95 16.81 68.61
CA HIS A 198 9.72 17.78 69.33
C HIS A 198 8.92 18.40 70.53
N ASN A 199 7.62 18.00 70.68
CA ASN A 199 6.73 18.47 71.70
C ASN A 199 6.72 17.51 72.92
N PRO A 200 7.32 17.91 74.05
CA PRO A 200 7.42 17.07 75.26
C PRO A 200 6.09 16.84 75.97
N GLU A 201 5.13 17.76 75.89
CA GLU A 201 3.82 17.64 76.53
C GLU A 201 2.99 16.54 75.83
N LEU A 202 2.96 16.55 74.47
CA LEU A 202 2.28 15.50 73.71
C LEU A 202 2.91 14.12 74.01
N ALA A 203 4.24 14.02 74.03
CA ALA A 203 4.93 12.77 74.32
C ALA A 203 4.55 12.26 75.71
N LYS A 204 4.55 13.13 76.73
CA LYS A 204 4.24 12.75 78.10
C LYS A 204 2.78 12.31 78.30
N ASN A 205 1.83 12.97 77.69
CA ASN A 205 0.40 12.74 77.91
C ASN A 205 -0.16 11.52 77.16
N TYR A 206 0.46 11.14 75.98
CA TYR A 206 -0.12 10.12 75.11
C TYR A 206 0.73 8.89 74.96
N SER A 207 2.06 8.94 75.12
CA SER A 207 2.94 7.81 74.92
C SER A 207 3.05 6.91 76.15
N THR A 208 3.24 5.66 75.93
CA THR A 208 3.53 4.66 76.97
C THR A 208 5.03 4.64 77.35
N ARG A 209 5.89 5.08 76.36
CA ARG A 209 7.35 5.13 76.49
C ARG A 209 7.92 6.31 75.75
N ILE A 210 8.92 6.99 76.40
CA ILE A 210 9.59 8.15 75.74
C ILE A 210 11.08 7.82 75.64
N VAL A 211 11.62 7.90 74.42
CA VAL A 211 13.04 7.75 74.15
C VAL A 211 13.58 9.10 73.70
N LYS A 212 14.57 9.65 74.49
CA LYS A 212 15.19 10.91 74.16
C LYS A 212 16.40 10.75 73.26
N LEU A 213 16.40 11.43 72.13
CA LEU A 213 17.48 11.43 71.16
C LEU A 213 18.16 12.81 71.10
N LEU A 214 19.47 12.81 71.21
CA LEU A 214 20.31 14.04 71.15
C LEU A 214 21.52 13.72 70.29
N ASP A 215 21.78 14.52 69.25
CA ASP A 215 22.95 14.43 68.39
C ASP A 215 23.25 13.01 67.88
N GLY A 216 22.20 12.25 67.47
CA GLY A 216 22.31 10.91 66.95
C GLY A 216 22.58 9.81 67.98
N VAL A 217 22.39 10.07 69.28
CA VAL A 217 22.58 9.11 70.40
C VAL A 217 21.34 9.10 71.27
N ILE A 218 20.95 7.93 71.79
CA ILE A 218 19.90 7.80 72.84
C ILE A 218 20.48 8.25 74.18
N THR A 219 19.86 9.27 74.78
CA THR A 219 20.31 9.82 76.08
C THR A 219 19.46 9.36 77.30
N ASP A 220 18.20 9.02 77.02
CA ASP A 220 17.26 8.57 78.11
C ASP A 220 16.17 7.69 77.47
N ASP A 221 15.70 6.71 78.20
CA ASP A 221 14.60 5.79 77.81
C ASP A 221 13.75 5.54 79.06
N SER A 222 12.50 6.00 79.09
CA SER A 222 11.64 5.98 80.26
C SER A 222 11.17 4.56 80.67
N ASP A 223 11.21 3.60 79.77
CA ASP A 223 10.79 2.20 80.01
C ASP A 223 11.56 1.25 79.10
N PRO A 224 12.89 1.07 79.32
CA PRO A 224 13.75 0.27 78.45
C PRO A 224 13.26 -1.18 78.37
N TYR A 225 13.17 -1.68 77.12
CA TYR A 225 12.84 -3.06 76.83
C TYR A 225 14.11 -3.86 76.64
N THR A 226 14.45 -4.71 77.61
CA THR A 226 15.72 -5.41 77.61
C THR A 226 15.69 -6.72 76.75
N LEU A 227 16.84 -7.36 76.59
CA LEU A 227 16.92 -8.69 75.92
C LEU A 227 16.18 -9.72 76.78
N GLU A 228 16.28 -9.62 78.14
CA GLU A 228 15.62 -10.55 79.06
C GLU A 228 14.11 -10.47 78.98
N ASP A 229 13.55 -9.26 78.87
CA ASP A 229 12.12 -9.00 78.70
C ASP A 229 11.63 -9.57 77.36
N MET A 230 12.43 -9.38 76.28
CA MET A 230 12.10 -9.88 74.97
C MET A 230 12.09 -11.41 74.94
N GLU A 231 13.06 -12.08 75.59
CA GLU A 231 13.08 -13.53 75.69
C GLU A 231 11.94 -14.06 76.53
N ALA A 232 11.57 -13.37 77.60
CA ALA A 232 10.41 -13.71 78.43
C ALA A 232 9.11 -13.62 77.59
N ASP A 233 8.91 -12.56 76.87
CA ASP A 233 7.74 -12.37 75.97
C ASP A 233 7.67 -13.43 74.85
N ILE A 234 8.81 -13.82 74.30
CA ILE A 234 8.86 -14.90 73.30
C ILE A 234 8.45 -16.21 73.96
N ARG A 235 9.00 -16.58 75.11
CA ARG A 235 8.64 -17.82 75.84
C ARG A 235 7.16 -17.84 76.26
N ALA A 236 6.62 -16.69 76.73
CA ALA A 236 5.20 -16.58 77.07
C ALA A 236 4.29 -16.77 75.79
N LYS A 237 4.66 -16.24 74.61
CA LYS A 237 3.93 -16.43 73.33
C LYS A 237 4.03 -17.85 72.79
N GLU A 238 5.17 -18.53 73.00
CA GLU A 238 5.34 -19.91 72.61
C GLU A 238 4.49 -20.82 73.50
N ALA A 239 4.47 -20.56 74.84
CA ALA A 239 3.61 -21.30 75.80
C ALA A 239 2.10 -21.09 75.51
N ALA A 240 1.69 -19.90 75.06
CA ALA A 240 0.31 -19.59 74.65
C ALA A 240 -0.08 -20.31 73.34
N LYS A 241 0.86 -20.42 72.39
CA LYS A 241 0.66 -21.11 71.15
C LYS A 241 0.48 -22.62 71.29
N VAL A 242 1.14 -23.23 72.27
CA VAL A 242 0.98 -24.66 72.62
C VAL A 242 -0.44 -24.99 73.09
N LYS A 243 -1.15 -24.04 73.72
CA LYS A 243 -2.55 -24.23 74.17
C LYS A 243 -3.62 -24.04 73.09
N THR A 244 -3.28 -23.51 71.88
CA THR A 244 -4.23 -23.17 70.81
C THR A 244 -4.00 -23.93 69.51
N SER A 245 -3.15 -25.01 69.47
CA SER A 245 -2.67 -25.63 68.22
C SER A 245 -3.48 -26.87 67.75
N GLU A 246 -4.79 -26.96 68.04
CA GLU A 246 -5.58 -28.04 67.40
C GLU A 246 -6.62 -27.63 66.37
N LYS A 247 -6.75 -26.38 65.99
CA LYS A 247 -7.72 -26.00 64.90
C LYS A 247 -7.32 -24.81 64.08
N LYS A 248 -6.24 -24.87 63.33
CA LYS A 248 -6.08 -24.00 62.10
C LYS A 248 -4.75 -24.26 61.38
N ILE A 249 -4.53 -25.49 60.89
CA ILE A 249 -3.55 -25.74 59.82
C ILE A 249 -4.29 -26.16 58.59
N LYS A 250 -4.77 -25.20 57.84
CA LYS A 250 -5.03 -25.31 56.38
C LYS A 250 -5.65 -24.01 55.90
N LYS A 251 -4.83 -23.01 55.61
CA LYS A 251 -5.12 -21.97 54.58
C LYS A 251 -4.07 -20.83 54.68
N SER A 252 -2.93 -20.98 54.06
CA SER A 252 -2.22 -19.87 53.42
C SER A 252 -0.95 -20.32 52.69
N GLY A 253 -1.15 -21.10 51.67
CA GLY A 253 -0.09 -21.43 50.71
C GLY A 253 -0.13 -20.57 49.40
N LYS A 254 -0.91 -19.50 49.36
CA LYS A 254 -0.84 -18.56 48.23
C LYS A 254 0.08 -17.41 48.58
N LYS A 255 1.34 -17.42 48.06
CA LYS A 255 2.18 -16.22 48.02
C LYS A 255 1.34 -15.07 47.47
N GLN A 256 0.96 -14.09 48.27
CA GLN A 256 0.30 -12.87 47.77
C GLN A 256 1.26 -12.19 46.79
N LYS A 257 0.81 -12.05 45.55
CA LYS A 257 1.54 -11.34 44.55
C LYS A 257 1.49 -9.84 44.89
N THR A 258 2.58 -9.29 45.37
CA THR A 258 2.76 -7.89 45.63
C THR A 258 3.19 -7.16 44.35
N SER A 259 2.34 -7.16 43.32
CA SER A 259 2.63 -6.48 42.07
C SER A 259 1.33 -6.07 41.44
N MET A 260 1.26 -4.82 41.01
CA MET A 260 0.10 -4.26 40.35
C MET A 260 -0.13 -4.94 39.00
N SER A 261 -1.39 -5.27 38.68
CA SER A 261 -1.79 -5.76 37.35
C SER A 261 -1.57 -4.65 36.31
N PHE A 262 -1.21 -5.05 35.08
CA PHE A 262 -1.07 -4.12 33.95
C PHE A 262 -2.37 -3.34 33.71
N PHE A 263 -3.52 -3.99 33.72
CA PHE A 263 -4.82 -3.33 33.54
C PHE A 263 -5.12 -2.33 34.66
N THR A 264 -4.66 -2.60 35.89
CA THR A 264 -4.79 -1.65 36.99
C THR A 264 -3.89 -0.43 36.78
N ALA A 265 -2.67 -0.64 36.26
CA ALA A 265 -1.76 0.43 35.90
C ALA A 265 -2.35 1.29 34.75
N LEU A 266 -2.92 0.65 33.73
CA LEU A 266 -3.58 1.33 32.62
C LEU A 266 -4.75 2.20 33.08
N SER A 267 -5.64 1.65 33.95
CA SER A 267 -6.76 2.41 34.51
C SER A 267 -6.31 3.59 35.38
N LEU A 268 -5.23 3.41 36.16
CA LEU A 268 -4.68 4.48 36.99
C LEU A 268 -4.07 5.59 36.11
N SER A 269 -3.31 5.21 35.08
CA SER A 269 -2.69 6.12 34.11
C SER A 269 -3.74 6.89 33.31
N PHE A 270 -4.82 6.22 32.84
CA PHE A 270 -5.92 6.87 32.16
C PHE A 270 -6.58 7.96 33.03
N ASN A 271 -6.88 7.64 34.30
CA ASN A 271 -7.45 8.62 35.22
C ASN A 271 -6.48 9.82 35.46
N ASN A 272 -5.18 9.55 35.54
CA ASN A 272 -4.18 10.59 35.69
C ASN A 272 -4.12 11.53 34.47
N LEU A 273 -4.13 10.97 33.25
CA LEU A 273 -4.18 11.74 32.00
C LEU A 273 -5.45 12.59 31.90
N MET A 274 -6.58 12.04 32.36
CA MET A 274 -7.88 12.76 32.35
C MET A 274 -7.92 13.94 33.32
N THR A 275 -7.04 13.98 34.32
CA THR A 275 -6.97 15.12 35.26
C THR A 275 -6.25 16.33 34.67
N LYS A 276 -5.33 16.11 33.72
CA LYS A 276 -4.55 17.16 33.04
C LYS A 276 -4.88 17.20 31.53
N LYS A 277 -6.17 17.32 31.19
CA LYS A 277 -6.70 17.18 29.80
C LYS A 277 -5.97 18.02 28.76
N THR A 278 -5.76 19.31 29.09
CA THR A 278 -5.10 20.27 28.16
C THR A 278 -3.70 19.81 27.79
N ARG A 279 -2.93 19.33 28.73
CA ARG A 279 -1.58 18.80 28.49
C ARG A 279 -1.63 17.53 27.66
N THR A 280 -2.52 16.60 28.01
CA THR A 280 -2.68 15.33 27.29
C THR A 280 -3.08 15.57 25.85
N ILE A 281 -3.98 16.53 25.58
CA ILE A 281 -4.37 16.92 24.22
C ILE A 281 -3.19 17.53 23.46
N LEU A 282 -2.44 18.42 24.07
CA LEU A 282 -1.27 19.05 23.43
C LEU A 282 -0.18 18.02 23.09
N THR A 283 0.11 17.08 24.01
CA THR A 283 1.06 15.99 23.77
C THR A 283 0.57 15.06 22.67
N ALA A 284 -0.71 14.67 22.68
CA ALA A 284 -1.30 13.85 21.65
C ALA A 284 -1.29 14.55 20.28
N PHE A 285 -1.56 15.86 20.25
CA PHE A 285 -1.49 16.64 19.01
C PHE A 285 -0.06 16.73 18.49
N ALA A 286 0.91 17.05 19.33
CA ALA A 286 2.33 17.06 18.93
C ALA A 286 2.81 15.68 18.41
N GLY A 287 2.36 14.59 19.07
CA GLY A 287 2.63 13.22 18.61
C GLY A 287 1.91 12.84 17.32
N SER A 288 0.74 13.42 17.04
CA SER A 288 -0.04 13.11 15.86
C SER A 288 0.50 13.75 14.57
N ILE A 289 1.29 14.84 14.65
CA ILE A 289 1.82 15.54 13.47
C ILE A 289 2.60 14.60 12.54
N GLY A 290 3.49 13.79 13.11
CA GLY A 290 4.23 12.78 12.31
C GLY A 290 3.32 11.75 11.66
N ILE A 291 2.26 11.33 12.38
CA ILE A 291 1.31 10.34 11.89
C ILE A 291 0.40 10.93 10.80
N ILE A 292 -0.02 12.20 10.94
CA ILE A 292 -0.78 12.92 9.92
C ILE A 292 0.00 12.97 8.62
N GLY A 293 1.29 13.33 8.68
CA GLY A 293 2.14 13.39 7.49
C GLY A 293 2.24 12.04 6.78
N ILE A 294 2.46 10.96 7.55
CA ILE A 294 2.53 9.60 6.99
C ILE A 294 1.20 9.16 6.41
N ALA A 295 0.14 9.32 7.18
CA ALA A 295 -1.18 8.88 6.77
C ALA A 295 -1.65 9.62 5.51
N MET A 296 -1.30 10.92 5.38
CA MET A 296 -1.58 11.69 4.17
C MET A 296 -0.78 11.18 2.96
N ILE A 297 0.53 10.94 3.13
CA ILE A 297 1.37 10.37 2.05
C ILE A 297 0.86 8.98 1.67
N LEU A 298 0.55 8.13 2.65
CA LEU A 298 0.00 6.80 2.40
C LEU A 298 -1.36 6.87 1.69
N SER A 299 -2.21 7.85 2.04
CA SER A 299 -3.51 8.06 1.40
C SER A 299 -3.35 8.43 -0.07
N ILE A 300 -2.44 9.37 -0.38
CA ILE A 300 -2.17 9.81 -1.75
C ILE A 300 -1.50 8.68 -2.54
N SER A 301 -0.49 8.03 -1.98
CA SER A 301 0.21 6.92 -2.63
C SER A 301 -0.73 5.75 -2.95
N ASN A 302 -1.59 5.37 -2.01
CA ASN A 302 -2.59 4.32 -2.22
C ASN A 302 -3.61 4.71 -3.31
N GLY A 303 -4.09 5.96 -3.29
CA GLY A 303 -5.04 6.41 -4.28
C GLY A 303 -4.44 6.57 -5.67
N ILE A 304 -3.18 7.00 -5.78
CA ILE A 304 -2.44 6.99 -7.05
C ILE A 304 -2.29 5.55 -7.55
N GLN A 305 -1.94 4.60 -6.68
CA GLN A 305 -1.84 3.19 -7.06
C GLN A 305 -3.19 2.65 -7.58
N LEU A 306 -4.29 2.93 -6.88
CA LEU A 306 -5.63 2.55 -7.32
C LEU A 306 -6.03 3.20 -8.67
N TYR A 307 -5.62 4.45 -8.87
CA TYR A 307 -5.83 5.14 -10.15
C TYR A 307 -5.01 4.48 -11.28
N ILE A 308 -3.74 4.17 -11.01
CA ILE A 308 -2.87 3.47 -11.97
C ILE A 308 -3.43 2.09 -12.29
N ASP A 309 -3.85 1.32 -11.29
CA ASP A 309 -4.46 0.00 -11.49
C ASP A 309 -5.75 0.08 -12.34
N ARG A 310 -6.50 1.19 -12.21
CA ARG A 310 -7.66 1.46 -13.07
C ARG A 310 -7.23 1.82 -14.49
N VAL A 311 -6.34 2.80 -14.65
CA VAL A 311 -5.79 3.18 -15.96
C VAL A 311 -5.18 1.97 -16.65
N GLN A 312 -4.47 1.14 -15.91
CA GLN A 312 -3.89 -0.09 -16.43
C GLN A 312 -4.95 -1.06 -16.94
N ARG A 313 -6.02 -1.31 -16.21
CA ARG A 313 -7.12 -2.19 -16.64
C ARG A 313 -7.81 -1.66 -17.90
N ASP A 314 -8.14 -0.37 -17.88
CA ASP A 314 -8.82 0.25 -19.02
C ASP A 314 -7.89 0.30 -20.26
N THR A 315 -6.58 0.52 -20.03
CA THR A 315 -5.56 0.49 -21.09
C THR A 315 -5.38 -0.92 -21.69
N LEU A 316 -5.45 -1.98 -20.87
CA LEU A 316 -5.30 -3.35 -21.38
C LEU A 316 -6.43 -3.79 -22.31
N SER A 317 -7.64 -3.23 -22.16
CA SER A 317 -8.74 -3.48 -23.10
C SER A 317 -8.57 -2.73 -24.43
N SER A 318 -7.68 -1.71 -24.46
CA SER A 318 -7.36 -0.93 -25.67
C SER A 318 -6.04 -1.35 -26.31
N TYR A 319 -5.15 -2.02 -25.56
CA TYR A 319 -3.82 -2.43 -26.01
C TYR A 319 -3.59 -3.92 -25.69
N PRO A 320 -4.04 -4.82 -26.56
CA PRO A 320 -3.85 -6.25 -26.39
C PRO A 320 -2.38 -6.67 -26.53
N ILE A 321 -2.09 -7.92 -26.21
CA ILE A 321 -0.87 -8.58 -26.69
C ILE A 321 -1.15 -8.95 -28.15
N THR A 322 -0.48 -8.26 -29.08
CA THR A 322 -0.67 -8.47 -30.51
C THR A 322 0.40 -9.41 -31.06
N LEU A 323 -0.05 -10.50 -31.66
CA LEU A 323 0.77 -11.45 -32.39
C LEU A 323 0.47 -11.27 -33.88
N GLN A 324 1.47 -10.85 -34.66
CA GLN A 324 1.32 -10.69 -36.13
C GLN A 324 2.01 -11.83 -36.85
N ALA A 325 1.51 -12.19 -38.03
CA ALA A 325 2.11 -13.23 -38.88
C ALA A 325 3.58 -12.89 -39.21
N GLU A 326 3.89 -11.63 -39.41
CA GLU A 326 5.26 -11.11 -39.50
C GLU A 326 5.54 -10.16 -38.36
N SER A 327 6.54 -10.41 -37.53
CA SER A 327 6.92 -9.57 -36.43
C SER A 327 8.32 -8.98 -36.60
N ILE A 328 8.47 -7.70 -36.29
CA ILE A 328 9.78 -7.00 -36.21
C ILE A 328 10.10 -6.83 -34.71
N ASP A 329 11.30 -7.21 -34.30
CA ASP A 329 11.77 -7.00 -32.95
C ASP A 329 12.12 -5.50 -32.70
N ILE A 330 11.11 -4.75 -32.26
CA ILE A 330 11.26 -3.32 -31.95
C ILE A 330 12.08 -3.08 -30.69
N SER A 331 12.23 -4.07 -29.80
CA SER A 331 13.04 -3.90 -28.58
C SER A 331 14.52 -3.73 -28.93
N SER A 332 15.02 -4.47 -29.89
CA SER A 332 16.37 -4.28 -30.44
C SER A 332 16.53 -2.92 -31.13
N MET A 333 15.50 -2.47 -31.85
CA MET A 333 15.48 -1.16 -32.53
C MET A 333 15.49 0.00 -31.50
N VAL A 334 14.67 -0.06 -30.45
CA VAL A 334 14.66 0.94 -29.36
C VAL A 334 16.00 0.95 -28.61
N THR A 335 16.58 -0.21 -28.37
CA THR A 335 17.90 -0.34 -27.72
C THR A 335 19.00 0.31 -28.57
N SER A 336 18.96 0.12 -29.89
CA SER A 336 19.88 0.78 -30.83
C SER A 336 19.68 2.29 -30.89
N MET A 337 18.42 2.79 -30.82
CA MET A 337 18.11 4.23 -30.81
C MET A 337 18.46 4.93 -29.48
N THR A 338 18.39 4.23 -28.35
CA THR A 338 18.72 4.81 -27.05
C THR A 338 20.23 4.84 -26.75
N GLY A 339 21.07 4.36 -27.67
CA GLY A 339 22.52 4.36 -27.51
C GLY A 339 23.05 3.36 -26.47
N ASN A 340 22.21 2.42 -26.05
CA ASN A 340 22.53 1.39 -25.06
C ASN A 340 22.99 0.07 -25.69
N SER A 341 23.17 0.06 -27.02
CA SER A 341 23.92 -0.99 -27.70
C SER A 341 25.35 -0.96 -27.21
N ASP A 342 25.97 -2.12 -27.00
CA ASP A 342 27.33 -2.33 -26.53
C ASP A 342 28.31 -1.29 -27.11
N SER A 343 28.34 -0.09 -26.52
CA SER A 343 29.37 0.88 -26.84
C SER A 343 30.66 0.35 -26.26
N GLU A 344 31.51 -0.18 -27.12
CA GLU A 344 32.88 -0.56 -26.74
C GLU A 344 33.54 0.64 -26.07
N GLU A 345 34.02 0.42 -24.86
CA GLU A 345 34.78 1.44 -24.14
C GLU A 345 36.11 1.67 -24.90
N HIS A 346 36.14 2.72 -25.70
CA HIS A 346 37.35 3.08 -26.45
C HIS A 346 38.44 3.60 -25.51
N GLU A 347 39.62 2.98 -25.55
CA GLU A 347 40.75 3.37 -24.71
C GLU A 347 41.26 4.79 -25.04
N ASP A 348 41.21 5.22 -26.30
CA ASP A 348 41.68 6.55 -26.77
C ASP A 348 40.52 7.55 -26.82
N LYS A 349 40.24 8.24 -25.72
CA LYS A 349 39.24 9.31 -25.59
C LYS A 349 39.61 10.61 -26.29
N SER A 350 40.74 10.68 -27.02
CA SER A 350 41.12 11.86 -27.81
C SER A 350 40.55 11.87 -29.23
N LYS A 351 39.85 10.80 -29.64
CA LYS A 351 39.24 10.64 -30.97
C LYS A 351 37.75 10.60 -30.87
N ILE A 352 37.09 10.93 -31.98
CA ILE A 352 35.64 10.78 -32.16
C ILE A 352 35.44 9.47 -32.94
N TYR A 353 34.65 8.57 -32.41
CA TYR A 353 34.33 7.29 -33.04
C TYR A 353 32.94 7.37 -33.66
N SER A 354 32.76 6.73 -34.82
CA SER A 354 31.41 6.62 -35.44
C SER A 354 30.63 5.48 -34.77
N ASN A 355 29.41 5.80 -34.36
CA ASN A 355 28.43 4.79 -34.01
C ASN A 355 27.44 4.69 -35.18
N ASP A 356 27.45 3.57 -35.91
CA ASP A 356 26.65 3.37 -37.15
C ASP A 356 25.22 2.93 -36.80
N ILE A 357 24.50 3.78 -36.05
CA ILE A 357 23.11 3.54 -35.64
C ILE A 357 22.19 3.32 -36.85
N MET A 358 22.46 4.00 -38.00
CA MET A 358 21.66 3.87 -39.18
C MET A 358 21.87 2.53 -39.89
N GLY A 359 23.12 2.07 -39.96
CA GLY A 359 23.47 0.74 -40.52
C GLY A 359 22.90 -0.39 -39.67
N ASP A 360 22.99 -0.26 -38.33
CA ASP A 360 22.41 -1.24 -37.40
C ASP A 360 20.89 -1.27 -37.50
N MET A 361 20.24 -0.12 -37.65
CA MET A 361 18.80 -0.01 -37.81
C MET A 361 18.32 -0.67 -39.13
N ILE A 362 18.99 -0.41 -40.22
CA ILE A 362 18.67 -1.04 -41.52
C ILE A 362 18.95 -2.56 -41.47
N ASN A 363 20.03 -2.97 -40.86
CA ASN A 363 20.36 -4.40 -40.68
C ASN A 363 19.31 -5.13 -39.81
N THR A 364 18.85 -4.47 -38.73
CA THR A 364 17.77 -4.99 -37.87
C THR A 364 16.46 -5.11 -38.63
N MET A 365 16.08 -4.10 -39.44
CA MET A 365 14.87 -4.12 -40.26
C MET A 365 14.90 -5.22 -41.33
N VAL A 366 16.06 -5.51 -41.91
CA VAL A 366 16.16 -6.50 -43.03
C VAL A 366 16.39 -7.92 -42.50
N LYS A 367 17.08 -8.10 -41.40
CA LYS A 367 17.48 -9.42 -40.89
C LYS A 367 16.55 -10.01 -39.82
N GLU A 368 15.67 -9.23 -39.24
CA GLU A 368 14.88 -9.67 -38.08
C GLU A 368 13.35 -9.69 -38.32
N VAL A 369 12.91 -9.69 -39.58
CA VAL A 369 11.51 -10.05 -39.86
C VAL A 369 11.38 -11.54 -39.58
N LYS A 370 10.71 -11.88 -38.47
CA LYS A 370 10.40 -13.25 -38.08
C LYS A 370 8.96 -13.56 -38.45
N SER A 371 8.75 -14.67 -39.09
CA SER A 371 7.40 -15.17 -39.36
C SER A 371 6.90 -15.96 -38.18
N ASN A 372 5.64 -15.77 -37.81
CA ASN A 372 4.94 -16.49 -36.76
C ASN A 372 3.92 -17.47 -37.39
N ASN A 373 3.94 -18.71 -36.97
CA ASN A 373 2.89 -19.68 -37.37
C ASN A 373 1.67 -19.51 -36.46
N LEU A 374 0.86 -18.49 -36.74
CA LEU A 374 -0.34 -18.16 -35.97
C LEU A 374 -1.41 -19.26 -36.04
N SER A 375 -1.45 -20.06 -37.10
CA SER A 375 -2.39 -21.17 -37.23
C SER A 375 -2.15 -22.27 -36.20
N GLU A 376 -0.88 -22.64 -35.95
CA GLU A 376 -0.55 -23.66 -34.96
C GLU A 376 -0.77 -23.09 -33.54
N PHE A 377 -0.47 -21.80 -33.30
CA PHE A 377 -0.74 -21.17 -32.03
C PHE A 377 -2.24 -21.06 -31.76
N LYS A 378 -3.05 -20.63 -32.73
CA LYS A 378 -4.52 -20.64 -32.64
C LYS A 378 -5.04 -22.02 -32.25
N ARG A 379 -4.59 -23.06 -32.96
CA ARG A 379 -4.98 -24.44 -32.67
C ARG A 379 -4.59 -24.87 -31.22
N TYR A 380 -3.43 -24.46 -30.75
CA TYR A 380 -2.96 -24.73 -29.38
C TYR A 380 -3.89 -24.12 -28.34
N ILE A 381 -4.25 -22.84 -28.49
CA ILE A 381 -5.10 -22.13 -27.49
C ILE A 381 -6.58 -22.58 -27.57
N GLU A 382 -7.09 -22.95 -28.74
CA GLU A 382 -8.49 -23.39 -28.92
C GLU A 382 -8.71 -24.83 -28.43
N ASN A 383 -7.74 -25.71 -28.63
CA ASN A 383 -7.86 -27.14 -28.29
C ASN A 383 -7.46 -27.47 -26.84
N GLY A 384 -7.37 -26.49 -25.98
CA GLY A 384 -7.12 -26.68 -24.54
C GLY A 384 -5.66 -26.98 -24.20
N GLY A 385 -4.71 -26.57 -25.04
CA GLY A 385 -3.26 -26.64 -24.76
C GLY A 385 -2.84 -25.73 -23.62
N SER A 386 -3.71 -24.80 -23.22
CA SER A 386 -3.45 -23.87 -22.10
C SER A 386 -4.74 -23.38 -21.42
N ASP A 387 -4.60 -22.86 -20.20
CA ASP A 387 -5.70 -22.23 -19.47
C ASP A 387 -5.88 -20.74 -19.84
N ILE A 388 -5.44 -20.31 -21.02
CA ILE A 388 -5.42 -18.91 -21.45
C ILE A 388 -6.79 -18.24 -21.30
N LYS A 389 -7.88 -18.96 -21.60
CA LYS A 389 -9.25 -18.46 -21.51
C LYS A 389 -9.65 -17.97 -20.10
N SER A 390 -8.92 -18.39 -19.07
CA SER A 390 -9.14 -17.95 -17.68
C SER A 390 -8.50 -16.59 -17.35
N TYR A 391 -7.63 -16.10 -18.21
CA TYR A 391 -6.82 -14.90 -18.01
C TYR A 391 -7.11 -13.79 -19.01
N VAL A 392 -8.01 -14.06 -19.98
CA VAL A 392 -8.35 -13.09 -21.02
C VAL A 392 -9.81 -12.68 -20.97
N SER A 393 -10.08 -11.44 -21.31
CA SER A 393 -11.43 -10.92 -21.51
C SER A 393 -11.94 -11.24 -22.92
N ASP A 394 -11.03 -11.25 -23.93
CA ASP A 394 -11.32 -11.60 -25.32
C ASP A 394 -10.06 -12.03 -26.06
N ILE A 395 -10.23 -12.79 -27.14
CA ILE A 395 -9.20 -13.11 -28.13
C ILE A 395 -9.79 -12.82 -29.52
N GLN A 396 -9.22 -11.81 -30.18
CA GLN A 396 -9.68 -11.37 -31.49
C GLN A 396 -8.72 -11.88 -32.56
N TYR A 397 -9.31 -12.45 -33.63
CA TYR A 397 -8.59 -12.89 -34.81
C TYR A 397 -8.86 -11.92 -35.95
N SER A 398 -7.81 -11.41 -36.54
CA SER A 398 -7.88 -10.58 -37.73
C SER A 398 -7.33 -11.35 -38.94
N TYR A 399 -7.87 -11.09 -40.12
CA TYR A 399 -7.54 -11.76 -41.35
C TYR A 399 -7.22 -10.72 -42.43
N ASP A 400 -6.29 -11.06 -43.35
CA ASP A 400 -5.93 -10.19 -44.47
C ASP A 400 -7.00 -10.27 -45.56
N VAL A 401 -8.15 -9.65 -45.26
CA VAL A 401 -9.30 -9.61 -46.16
C VAL A 401 -9.69 -8.16 -46.44
N PRO A 402 -9.69 -7.72 -47.71
CA PRO A 402 -10.12 -6.37 -48.04
C PRO A 402 -11.61 -6.16 -47.72
N LEU A 403 -11.89 -5.17 -46.87
CA LEU A 403 -13.23 -4.71 -46.54
C LEU A 403 -13.62 -3.57 -47.49
N ASN A 404 -14.22 -3.92 -48.66
CA ASN A 404 -14.58 -2.94 -49.67
C ASN A 404 -16.01 -2.43 -49.48
N ILE A 405 -16.11 -1.25 -48.91
CA ILE A 405 -17.39 -0.57 -48.62
C ILE A 405 -17.56 0.59 -49.60
N TYR A 406 -18.73 0.65 -50.19
CA TYR A 406 -19.11 1.65 -51.17
C TYR A 406 -20.38 2.40 -50.76
N MET A 407 -20.50 3.65 -51.23
CA MET A 407 -21.72 4.40 -51.09
C MET A 407 -22.87 3.72 -51.81
N LYS A 408 -24.05 3.65 -51.18
CA LYS A 408 -25.23 3.00 -51.76
C LYS A 408 -25.77 3.77 -52.98
N ASP A 409 -25.72 5.12 -52.92
CA ASP A 409 -26.17 5.97 -54.02
C ASP A 409 -25.05 6.12 -55.07
N THR A 410 -25.24 5.44 -56.22
CA THR A 410 -24.31 5.50 -57.35
C THR A 410 -24.73 6.52 -58.45
N SER A 411 -25.69 7.42 -58.15
CA SER A 411 -26.19 8.40 -59.14
C SER A 411 -25.14 9.42 -59.60
N ASN A 412 -24.17 9.71 -58.74
CA ASN A 412 -23.04 10.62 -59.00
C ASN A 412 -21.74 9.89 -59.31
N GLY A 413 -21.76 8.60 -59.54
CA GLY A 413 -20.60 7.73 -59.74
C GLY A 413 -20.45 6.71 -58.63
N VAL A 414 -19.45 5.80 -58.78
CA VAL A 414 -19.10 4.81 -57.75
C VAL A 414 -18.09 5.40 -56.79
N GLU A 415 -18.44 5.48 -55.52
CA GLU A 415 -17.57 6.01 -54.46
C GLU A 415 -17.24 4.95 -53.43
N GLN A 416 -15.95 4.67 -53.28
CA GLN A 416 -15.42 3.74 -52.27
C GLN A 416 -15.14 4.48 -50.96
N LEU A 417 -15.79 4.05 -49.86
CA LEU A 417 -15.67 4.63 -48.53
C LEU A 417 -14.60 3.92 -47.69
N ASN A 418 -14.39 2.63 -47.95
CA ASN A 418 -13.35 1.81 -47.33
C ASN A 418 -12.77 0.79 -48.30
N PRO A 419 -11.44 0.61 -48.38
CA PRO A 419 -10.39 1.52 -47.98
C PRO A 419 -10.58 2.91 -48.57
N SER A 420 -10.25 3.97 -47.78
CA SER A 420 -10.44 5.33 -48.25
C SER A 420 -9.47 5.63 -49.39
N THR A 421 -9.99 6.03 -50.56
CA THR A 421 -9.21 6.46 -51.72
C THR A 421 -8.79 7.95 -51.67
N MET A 422 -9.04 8.60 -50.53
CA MET A 422 -8.78 10.02 -50.33
C MET A 422 -7.29 10.37 -50.56
N PHE A 423 -6.38 9.58 -50.02
CA PHE A 423 -4.94 9.83 -50.14
C PHE A 423 -4.40 9.52 -51.55
N ASP A 424 -4.97 8.50 -52.25
CA ASP A 424 -4.60 8.17 -53.62
C ASP A 424 -4.91 9.34 -54.58
N SER A 425 -5.97 10.05 -54.34
CA SER A 425 -6.35 11.21 -55.08
C SER A 425 -5.46 12.46 -54.83
N ILE A 426 -4.71 12.48 -53.75
CA ILE A 426 -3.80 13.58 -53.35
C ILE A 426 -2.35 13.30 -53.81
N TYR A 427 -1.88 12.07 -53.60
CA TYR A 427 -0.48 11.67 -53.80
C TYR A 427 -0.24 10.82 -55.06
N GLY A 428 -1.30 10.46 -55.81
CA GLY A 428 -1.26 9.60 -57.01
C GLY A 428 -1.70 8.16 -56.71
N GLU A 429 -2.14 7.46 -57.75
CA GLU A 429 -2.60 6.07 -57.63
C GLU A 429 -1.52 5.17 -57.01
N GLY A 430 -1.91 4.40 -56.00
CA GLY A 430 -1.03 3.48 -55.31
C GLY A 430 -0.26 4.11 -54.13
N ALA A 431 -0.51 5.35 -53.74
CA ALA A 431 0.12 5.98 -52.58
C ALA A 431 -0.29 5.30 -51.27
N THR A 432 -1.52 4.79 -51.21
CA THR A 432 -2.03 4.06 -50.03
C THR A 432 -1.35 2.71 -49.86
N SER A 433 -1.03 2.00 -50.94
CA SER A 433 -0.36 0.69 -50.91
C SER A 433 1.15 0.80 -50.61
N THR A 434 1.79 1.91 -51.05
CA THR A 434 3.22 2.14 -50.82
C THR A 434 3.47 2.72 -49.44
N SER A 435 2.49 3.44 -48.86
CA SER A 435 2.60 4.04 -47.49
C SER A 435 2.60 2.98 -46.40
N SER A 436 1.96 1.85 -46.55
CA SER A 436 1.95 0.78 -45.56
C SER A 436 3.33 0.20 -45.27
N ALA A 437 4.17 0.04 -46.30
CA ALA A 437 5.54 -0.46 -46.14
C ALA A 437 6.53 0.62 -45.64
N MET A 438 6.29 1.90 -46.01
CA MET A 438 7.18 3.02 -45.63
C MET A 438 6.81 3.71 -44.30
N SER A 439 5.55 3.63 -43.88
CA SER A 439 5.05 4.21 -42.64
C SER A 439 5.50 3.43 -41.42
N SER A 440 5.74 2.15 -41.52
CA SER A 440 6.27 1.31 -40.45
C SER A 440 7.72 1.68 -40.06
N GLY A 441 8.48 2.29 -40.96
CA GLY A 441 9.91 2.53 -40.74
C GLY A 441 10.34 3.95 -40.33
N MET A 442 9.51 4.97 -40.49
CA MET A 442 9.98 6.37 -40.40
C MET A 442 9.22 7.28 -39.41
N GLY A 443 8.50 6.76 -38.45
CA GLY A 443 7.83 7.59 -37.43
C GLY A 443 6.68 8.47 -37.98
N MET A 444 6.31 8.31 -39.24
CA MET A 444 5.13 8.94 -39.85
C MET A 444 3.84 8.10 -39.63
N GLY A 445 3.91 7.09 -38.76
CA GLY A 445 2.78 6.24 -38.38
C GLY A 445 1.63 6.96 -37.70
N MET A 446 1.74 8.25 -37.49
CA MET A 446 0.66 9.05 -36.93
C MET A 446 -0.52 9.26 -37.90
N PHE A 447 -0.33 8.98 -39.17
CA PHE A 447 -1.36 9.16 -40.21
C PHE A 447 -1.80 7.84 -40.89
N SER A 448 -1.12 6.72 -40.67
CA SER A 448 -1.39 5.47 -41.39
C SER A 448 -2.30 4.48 -40.63
N ASN A 449 -2.64 4.71 -39.39
CA ASN A 449 -3.42 3.78 -38.57
C ASN A 449 -4.82 4.31 -38.22
N SER A 450 -5.39 5.20 -39.01
CA SER A 450 -6.79 5.59 -38.85
C SER A 450 -7.69 4.72 -39.74
N SER A 451 -7.71 3.39 -39.48
CA SER A 451 -8.81 2.57 -39.96
C SER A 451 -10.08 3.06 -39.30
N VAL A 452 -10.98 3.67 -40.03
CA VAL A 452 -12.28 4.10 -39.52
C VAL A 452 -13.17 2.90 -39.16
N TRP A 453 -12.99 1.81 -39.92
CA TRP A 453 -13.72 0.56 -39.73
C TRP A 453 -12.92 -0.37 -38.84
N ASN A 454 -13.44 -0.64 -37.61
CA ASN A 454 -12.77 -1.46 -36.62
C ASN A 454 -13.65 -2.61 -36.15
N GLN A 455 -13.04 -3.76 -35.94
CA GLN A 455 -13.75 -4.92 -35.38
C GLN A 455 -14.02 -4.70 -33.89
N LEU A 456 -15.28 -4.88 -33.47
CA LEU A 456 -15.68 -4.87 -32.07
C LEU A 456 -15.16 -6.10 -31.34
N LEU A 457 -14.94 -5.97 -30.02
CA LEU A 457 -14.66 -7.13 -29.17
C LEU A 457 -15.81 -8.11 -29.17
N GLY A 458 -15.50 -9.40 -29.07
CA GLY A 458 -16.51 -10.46 -29.01
C GLY A 458 -17.22 -10.56 -27.67
N ASN A 459 -16.66 -9.96 -26.62
CA ASN A 459 -17.21 -10.00 -25.27
C ASN A 459 -18.15 -8.81 -25.01
N GLN A 460 -19.48 -9.08 -25.06
CA GLN A 460 -20.52 -8.06 -24.84
C GLN A 460 -20.42 -7.40 -23.47
N GLN A 461 -20.02 -8.11 -22.42
CA GLN A 461 -19.88 -7.53 -21.09
C GLN A 461 -18.81 -6.43 -21.06
N VAL A 462 -17.69 -6.64 -21.74
CA VAL A 462 -16.62 -5.64 -21.84
C VAL A 462 -17.08 -4.42 -22.63
N LEU A 463 -17.86 -4.63 -23.70
CA LEU A 463 -18.44 -3.54 -24.47
C LEU A 463 -19.44 -2.72 -23.64
N ASP A 464 -20.30 -3.36 -22.86
CA ASP A 464 -21.29 -2.69 -22.00
C ASP A 464 -20.61 -1.94 -20.83
N GLU A 465 -19.42 -2.37 -20.41
CA GLU A 465 -18.60 -1.66 -19.40
C GLU A 465 -17.88 -0.42 -19.98
N GLN A 466 -17.62 -0.42 -21.30
CA GLN A 466 -16.91 0.67 -21.96
C GLN A 466 -17.80 1.73 -22.59
N TYR A 467 -19.01 1.35 -23.06
CA TYR A 467 -19.86 2.22 -23.86
C TYR A 467 -21.31 2.28 -23.40
N ASP A 468 -21.89 3.46 -23.58
CA ASP A 468 -23.33 3.69 -23.49
C ASP A 468 -23.96 3.68 -24.89
N VAL A 469 -25.08 2.97 -25.08
CA VAL A 469 -25.86 3.01 -26.31
C VAL A 469 -26.74 4.27 -26.29
N LEU A 470 -26.46 5.22 -27.19
CA LEU A 470 -27.22 6.48 -27.30
C LEU A 470 -28.52 6.32 -28.10
N ALA A 471 -28.47 5.51 -29.18
CA ALA A 471 -29.62 5.20 -30.05
C ALA A 471 -29.42 3.85 -30.73
N GLY A 472 -30.52 3.20 -31.12
CA GLY A 472 -30.48 1.91 -31.77
C GLY A 472 -30.13 0.76 -30.84
N HIS A 473 -29.33 -0.21 -31.31
CA HIS A 473 -28.92 -1.40 -30.60
C HIS A 473 -27.53 -1.88 -31.04
N TRP A 474 -26.93 -2.82 -30.29
CA TRP A 474 -25.68 -3.49 -30.68
C TRP A 474 -25.88 -4.35 -31.97
N PRO A 475 -24.83 -4.47 -32.82
CA PRO A 475 -24.94 -5.27 -34.02
C PRO A 475 -25.06 -6.78 -33.70
N GLU A 476 -26.11 -7.40 -34.18
CA GLU A 476 -26.39 -8.83 -33.99
C GLU A 476 -26.06 -9.65 -35.23
N ASN A 477 -26.14 -9.04 -36.40
CA ASN A 477 -25.94 -9.67 -37.69
C ASN A 477 -24.64 -9.20 -38.38
N TYR A 478 -24.14 -9.97 -39.38
CA TYR A 478 -22.93 -9.62 -40.12
C TYR A 478 -23.04 -8.29 -40.88
N ASN A 479 -24.24 -7.89 -41.27
CA ASN A 479 -24.51 -6.69 -42.07
C ASN A 479 -24.94 -5.46 -41.18
N GLU A 480 -24.71 -5.49 -39.90
CA GLU A 480 -24.99 -4.41 -38.96
C GLU A 480 -23.70 -3.84 -38.42
N VAL A 481 -23.64 -2.51 -38.31
CA VAL A 481 -22.50 -1.76 -37.73
C VAL A 481 -22.96 -0.67 -36.80
N VAL A 482 -22.10 -0.22 -35.91
CA VAL A 482 -22.37 0.90 -34.99
C VAL A 482 -21.43 2.06 -35.25
N LEU A 483 -21.94 3.28 -35.05
CA LEU A 483 -21.12 4.47 -34.99
C LEU A 483 -20.62 4.67 -33.55
N VAL A 484 -19.31 4.79 -33.40
CA VAL A 484 -18.65 5.16 -32.13
C VAL A 484 -18.35 6.65 -32.15
N VAL A 485 -18.98 7.42 -31.26
CA VAL A 485 -18.70 8.85 -31.07
C VAL A 485 -17.78 9.04 -29.85
N ASP A 486 -17.14 10.20 -29.74
CA ASP A 486 -16.34 10.56 -28.58
C ASP A 486 -17.25 10.94 -27.35
N LYS A 487 -16.63 11.26 -26.21
CA LYS A 487 -17.33 11.67 -24.98
C LYS A 487 -18.21 12.93 -25.14
N ASN A 488 -17.94 13.73 -26.15
CA ASN A 488 -18.69 14.97 -26.45
C ASN A 488 -19.78 14.78 -27.52
N ASN A 489 -20.00 13.54 -28.00
CA ASN A 489 -20.82 13.19 -29.13
C ASN A 489 -20.27 13.76 -30.46
N GLU A 490 -18.95 13.85 -30.59
CA GLU A 490 -18.27 14.31 -31.80
C GLU A 490 -17.68 13.13 -32.53
N VAL A 491 -17.58 13.23 -33.83
CA VAL A 491 -16.83 12.32 -34.71
C VAL A 491 -15.88 13.13 -35.58
N ASP A 492 -14.74 12.53 -35.92
CA ASP A 492 -13.77 13.16 -36.79
C ASP A 492 -14.25 13.21 -38.26
N ASP A 493 -13.63 14.07 -39.04
CA ASP A 493 -13.96 14.26 -40.45
C ASP A 493 -13.74 12.97 -41.29
N TYR A 494 -12.76 12.13 -40.95
CA TYR A 494 -12.49 10.87 -41.62
C TYR A 494 -13.67 9.88 -41.46
N THR A 495 -14.22 9.83 -40.25
CA THR A 495 -15.42 9.05 -39.96
C THR A 495 -16.63 9.57 -40.76
N LEU A 496 -16.84 10.90 -40.86
CA LEU A 496 -17.92 11.49 -41.66
C LEU A 496 -17.76 11.20 -43.16
N TYR A 497 -16.53 11.21 -43.68
CA TYR A 497 -16.28 10.75 -45.06
C TYR A 497 -16.58 9.26 -45.24
N SER A 498 -16.16 8.42 -44.31
CA SER A 498 -16.42 6.98 -44.30
C SER A 498 -17.89 6.62 -44.10
N LEU A 499 -18.70 7.54 -43.59
CA LEU A 499 -20.15 7.46 -43.57
C LEU A 499 -20.83 8.00 -44.84
N GLY A 500 -20.06 8.61 -45.77
CA GLY A 500 -20.63 9.25 -46.97
C GLY A 500 -21.42 10.54 -46.67
N LEU A 501 -21.27 11.13 -45.48
CA LEU A 501 -21.95 12.34 -45.04
C LEU A 501 -21.23 13.63 -45.41
N LYS A 502 -19.95 13.50 -45.83
CA LYS A 502 -19.14 14.62 -46.36
C LYS A 502 -18.63 14.25 -47.75
N ASP A 503 -18.57 15.25 -48.63
CA ASP A 503 -18.07 15.10 -50.00
C ASP A 503 -16.52 15.07 -50.00
N PRO A 504 -15.88 13.99 -50.49
CA PRO A 504 -14.44 13.89 -50.65
C PRO A 504 -13.78 15.02 -51.47
N GLU A 505 -14.51 15.63 -52.39
CA GLU A 505 -14.02 16.78 -53.17
C GLU A 505 -13.73 18.04 -52.30
N GLU A 506 -14.42 18.15 -51.18
CA GLU A 506 -14.06 19.21 -50.20
C GLU A 506 -12.64 19.02 -49.66
N VAL A 507 -12.23 17.77 -49.34
CA VAL A 507 -10.86 17.50 -48.88
C VAL A 507 -9.81 17.75 -49.94
N ARG A 508 -10.07 17.34 -51.17
CA ARG A 508 -9.19 17.62 -52.29
C ARG A 508 -9.01 19.14 -52.51
N THR A 509 -10.08 19.89 -52.37
CA THR A 509 -10.04 21.37 -52.46
C THR A 509 -9.25 21.98 -51.28
N LEU A 510 -9.42 21.43 -50.06
CA LEU A 510 -8.65 21.80 -48.89
C LEU A 510 -7.14 21.61 -49.09
N PHE A 511 -6.76 20.41 -49.56
CA PHE A 511 -5.34 20.10 -49.79
C PHE A 511 -4.75 20.99 -50.92
N LYS A 512 -5.50 21.24 -52.00
CA LYS A 512 -5.07 22.17 -53.06
C LYS A 512 -4.83 23.57 -52.50
N LYS A 513 -5.69 24.09 -51.63
CA LYS A 513 -5.52 25.40 -50.97
C LYS A 513 -4.32 25.41 -50.04
N MET A 514 -4.13 24.35 -49.26
CA MET A 514 -2.99 24.21 -48.35
C MET A 514 -1.65 24.21 -49.11
N MET A 515 -1.59 23.51 -50.25
CA MET A 515 -0.39 23.48 -51.11
C MET A 515 -0.05 24.82 -51.71
N VAL A 516 -1.03 25.71 -51.88
CA VAL A 516 -0.84 27.09 -52.41
C VAL A 516 -0.66 28.10 -51.27
N GLY A 517 -0.71 27.68 -50.02
CA GLY A 517 -0.55 28.49 -48.81
C GLY A 517 -1.75 29.39 -48.50
N GLU A 518 -2.94 29.01 -48.96
CA GLU A 518 -4.19 29.70 -48.63
C GLU A 518 -4.76 29.15 -47.30
N SER A 519 -5.22 30.03 -46.42
CA SER A 519 -5.93 29.65 -45.22
C SER A 519 -7.35 29.17 -45.51
N TYR A 520 -7.78 28.14 -44.82
CA TYR A 520 -9.16 27.64 -44.88
C TYR A 520 -9.91 28.03 -43.61
N GLU A 521 -11.13 28.54 -43.78
CA GLU A 521 -12.05 28.72 -42.66
C GLU A 521 -12.76 27.40 -42.40
N THR A 522 -12.51 26.81 -41.23
CA THR A 522 -13.24 25.61 -40.78
C THR A 522 -14.73 25.94 -40.61
N LYS A 523 -15.57 25.20 -41.30
CA LYS A 523 -17.02 25.22 -41.05
C LYS A 523 -17.26 24.60 -39.69
N LYS A 524 -17.47 25.40 -38.66
CA LYS A 524 -17.96 24.97 -37.35
C LYS A 524 -19.48 24.91 -37.45
N ASP A 525 -20.12 23.90 -36.81
CA ASP A 525 -21.55 23.69 -36.67
C ASP A 525 -22.28 22.81 -37.70
N ILE A 526 -21.58 21.80 -38.24
CA ILE A 526 -22.27 20.70 -38.93
C ILE A 526 -22.75 19.72 -37.86
N SER A 527 -24.02 19.38 -37.81
CA SER A 527 -24.59 18.40 -36.90
C SER A 527 -25.59 17.49 -37.62
N TYR A 528 -25.66 16.24 -37.22
CA TYR A 528 -26.58 15.23 -37.72
C TYR A 528 -27.44 14.72 -36.57
N THR A 529 -28.69 14.41 -36.84
CA THR A 529 -29.56 13.73 -35.87
C THR A 529 -29.27 12.24 -35.80
N PHE A 530 -29.62 11.61 -34.69
CA PHE A 530 -29.42 10.16 -34.54
C PHE A 530 -30.21 9.39 -35.63
N ASP A 531 -31.39 9.85 -36.02
CA ASP A 531 -32.19 9.22 -37.05
C ASP A 531 -31.46 9.27 -38.45
N GLU A 532 -30.85 10.41 -38.78
CA GLU A 532 -30.07 10.54 -40.05
C GLU A 532 -28.89 9.58 -40.08
N ILE A 533 -28.24 9.35 -38.98
CA ILE A 533 -27.13 8.38 -38.84
C ILE A 533 -27.62 6.95 -38.94
N LEU A 534 -28.71 6.63 -38.25
CA LEU A 534 -29.29 5.25 -38.30
C LEU A 534 -29.88 4.89 -39.64
N ASP A 535 -30.28 5.89 -40.47
CA ASP A 535 -30.76 5.67 -41.86
C ASP A 535 -29.61 5.52 -42.87
N THR A 536 -28.34 5.56 -42.43
CA THR A 536 -27.19 5.40 -43.29
C THR A 536 -27.00 3.95 -43.67
N GLU A 537 -26.91 3.68 -44.99
CA GLU A 537 -26.71 2.35 -45.60
C GLU A 537 -25.55 2.36 -46.57
N PHE A 538 -24.81 1.26 -46.62
CA PHE A 538 -23.64 1.07 -47.45
C PHE A 538 -23.81 -0.18 -48.34
N LYS A 539 -22.90 -0.34 -49.26
CA LYS A 539 -22.77 -1.55 -50.09
C LYS A 539 -21.42 -2.21 -49.87
N LEU A 540 -21.43 -3.48 -49.42
CA LEU A 540 -20.25 -4.31 -49.36
C LEU A 540 -20.10 -5.01 -50.72
N VAL A 541 -18.91 -4.91 -51.28
CA VAL A 541 -18.52 -5.57 -52.56
C VAL A 541 -17.42 -6.57 -52.26
N MET A 542 -17.59 -7.80 -52.70
CA MET A 542 -16.53 -8.80 -52.51
C MET A 542 -15.31 -8.46 -53.39
N PRO A 543 -14.07 -8.64 -52.89
CA PRO A 543 -12.87 -8.43 -53.70
C PRO A 543 -12.91 -9.18 -55.01
N THR A 544 -13.51 -10.34 -55.05
CA THR A 544 -13.67 -11.21 -56.23
C THR A 544 -14.66 -10.70 -57.26
N ASP A 545 -15.63 -9.87 -56.87
CA ASP A 545 -16.65 -9.34 -57.80
C ASP A 545 -16.12 -8.26 -58.75
N MET A 546 -14.93 -7.75 -58.47
CA MET A 546 -14.25 -6.75 -59.33
C MET A 546 -13.64 -7.37 -60.60
N TYR A 547 -13.63 -8.68 -60.70
CA TYR A 547 -13.01 -9.42 -61.79
C TYR A 547 -14.04 -10.16 -62.61
N LYS A 548 -13.79 -10.24 -63.92
CA LYS A 548 -14.66 -10.95 -64.87
C LYS A 548 -13.84 -11.92 -65.67
N TYR A 549 -14.36 -13.16 -65.81
CA TYR A 549 -13.74 -14.17 -66.65
C TYR A 549 -13.84 -13.82 -68.14
N ASN A 550 -12.74 -13.98 -68.87
CA ASN A 550 -12.59 -13.73 -70.27
C ASN A 550 -12.46 -15.08 -71.00
N ASP A 551 -13.51 -15.49 -71.66
CA ASP A 551 -13.56 -16.76 -72.33
C ASP A 551 -12.53 -16.90 -73.51
N VAL A 552 -11.99 -15.75 -73.99
CA VAL A 552 -11.03 -15.72 -75.11
C VAL A 552 -9.62 -15.98 -74.63
N THR A 553 -9.23 -15.35 -73.54
CA THR A 553 -7.89 -15.49 -72.96
C THR A 553 -7.79 -16.63 -71.95
N GLY A 554 -8.93 -17.06 -71.36
CA GLY A 554 -8.98 -18.01 -70.28
C GLY A 554 -8.50 -17.45 -68.92
N THR A 555 -8.47 -16.12 -68.73
CA THR A 555 -7.98 -15.38 -67.58
C THR A 555 -9.08 -14.49 -67.02
N TRP A 556 -8.80 -13.92 -65.86
CA TRP A 556 -9.70 -12.99 -65.22
C TRP A 556 -9.22 -11.56 -65.38
N ASP A 557 -10.04 -10.71 -66.03
CA ASP A 557 -9.75 -9.30 -66.27
C ASP A 557 -10.24 -8.43 -65.11
N ASP A 558 -9.45 -7.41 -64.73
CA ASP A 558 -9.77 -6.45 -63.68
C ASP A 558 -10.70 -5.33 -64.22
N TYR A 559 -11.91 -5.25 -63.68
CA TYR A 559 -12.93 -4.23 -64.02
C TYR A 559 -13.15 -3.23 -62.88
N SER A 560 -12.29 -3.20 -61.87
CA SER A 560 -12.38 -2.26 -60.73
C SER A 560 -12.38 -0.77 -61.16
N LYS A 561 -11.88 -0.47 -62.36
CA LYS A 561 -11.84 0.88 -62.94
C LYS A 561 -12.91 1.16 -63.99
N ASP A 562 -13.78 0.17 -64.31
CA ASP A 562 -14.90 0.37 -65.22
C ASP A 562 -16.12 0.84 -64.45
N ASP A 563 -16.48 2.14 -64.58
CA ASP A 563 -17.58 2.77 -63.85
C ASP A 563 -18.92 2.04 -64.08
N LYS A 564 -19.17 1.57 -65.30
CA LYS A 564 -20.42 0.88 -65.62
C LYS A 564 -20.51 -0.50 -64.94
N TYR A 565 -19.39 -1.21 -65.01
CA TYR A 565 -19.30 -2.53 -64.37
C TYR A 565 -19.44 -2.38 -62.86
N MET A 566 -18.68 -1.49 -62.26
CA MET A 566 -18.69 -1.25 -60.83
C MET A 566 -20.02 -0.70 -60.34
N THR A 567 -20.71 0.17 -61.10
CA THR A 567 -22.09 0.60 -60.76
C THR A 567 -23.02 -0.60 -60.62
N ASN A 568 -22.93 -1.58 -61.52
CA ASN A 568 -23.75 -2.79 -61.44
C ASN A 568 -23.34 -3.69 -60.25
N VAL A 569 -22.05 -3.85 -60.01
CA VAL A 569 -21.52 -4.64 -58.89
C VAL A 569 -21.95 -4.01 -57.54
N VAL A 570 -21.77 -2.70 -57.37
CA VAL A 570 -22.17 -1.99 -56.15
C VAL A 570 -23.69 -2.08 -55.90
N ASN A 571 -24.50 -1.86 -56.93
CA ASN A 571 -25.97 -1.95 -56.80
C ASN A 571 -26.43 -3.34 -56.37
N ASN A 572 -25.70 -4.41 -56.78
CA ASN A 572 -26.01 -5.80 -56.38
C ASN A 572 -25.24 -6.23 -55.09
N GLY A 573 -24.36 -5.40 -54.56
CA GLY A 573 -23.57 -5.69 -53.37
C GLY A 573 -24.46 -5.84 -52.14
N THR A 574 -23.92 -6.44 -51.07
CA THR A 574 -24.60 -6.70 -49.82
C THR A 574 -24.86 -5.39 -49.06
N ASP A 575 -26.14 -5.21 -48.62
CA ASP A 575 -26.49 -4.03 -47.83
C ASP A 575 -25.90 -4.12 -46.42
N ILE A 576 -25.18 -3.08 -45.99
CA ILE A 576 -24.67 -2.87 -44.62
C ILE A 576 -25.40 -1.65 -44.08
N LYS A 577 -25.85 -1.71 -42.82
CA LYS A 577 -26.60 -0.60 -42.16
C LYS A 577 -26.03 -0.24 -40.83
N VAL A 578 -26.14 1.04 -40.46
CA VAL A 578 -25.85 1.49 -39.11
C VAL A 578 -27.05 1.14 -38.22
N CYS A 579 -26.86 0.29 -37.21
CA CYS A 579 -27.91 -0.19 -36.32
C CYS A 579 -27.89 0.50 -34.95
N GLY A 580 -26.81 1.18 -34.60
CA GLY A 580 -26.68 1.86 -33.32
C GLY A 580 -25.62 2.94 -33.30
N ILE A 581 -25.72 3.80 -32.30
CA ILE A 581 -24.75 4.85 -31.97
C ILE A 581 -24.32 4.63 -30.52
N ILE A 582 -23.03 4.50 -30.29
CA ILE A 582 -22.44 4.24 -28.97
C ILE A 582 -21.42 5.31 -28.62
N ARG A 583 -21.26 5.56 -27.31
CA ARG A 583 -20.36 6.55 -26.75
C ARG A 583 -19.58 5.94 -25.59
N PRO A 584 -18.27 6.26 -25.40
CA PRO A 584 -17.55 5.91 -24.20
C PRO A 584 -18.26 6.41 -22.95
N ASN A 585 -18.49 5.54 -21.96
CA ASN A 585 -19.12 5.99 -20.71
C ASN A 585 -18.21 6.94 -19.91
N ASP A 586 -18.78 7.71 -18.98
CA ASP A 586 -18.04 8.75 -18.25
C ASP A 586 -16.92 8.20 -17.38
N ASP A 587 -17.05 6.96 -16.91
CA ASP A 587 -16.08 6.30 -16.02
C ASP A 587 -14.96 5.56 -16.79
N ALA A 588 -15.12 5.32 -18.09
CA ALA A 588 -14.11 4.65 -18.91
C ALA A 588 -12.91 5.57 -19.15
N VAL A 589 -11.71 5.11 -18.77
CA VAL A 589 -10.45 5.83 -19.02
C VAL A 589 -9.98 5.63 -20.46
N SER A 590 -10.19 4.44 -21.01
CA SER A 590 -9.86 4.08 -22.39
C SER A 590 -10.88 3.06 -22.90
N THR A 591 -11.09 3.04 -24.22
CA THR A 591 -12.04 2.14 -24.88
C THR A 591 -11.35 1.40 -26.02
N SER A 592 -11.89 0.24 -26.40
CA SER A 592 -11.35 -0.57 -27.51
C SER A 592 -11.38 0.16 -28.85
N ILE A 593 -12.38 1.00 -29.07
CA ILE A 593 -12.49 1.89 -30.24
C ILE A 593 -12.77 3.31 -29.69
N SER A 594 -11.94 4.28 -30.04
CA SER A 594 -12.10 5.66 -29.57
C SER A 594 -13.11 6.46 -30.37
N SER A 595 -13.21 6.21 -31.67
CA SER A 595 -14.10 6.84 -32.64
C SER A 595 -14.07 6.04 -33.94
N GLY A 596 -15.14 6.03 -34.74
CA GLY A 596 -15.19 5.34 -36.00
C GLY A 596 -16.43 4.43 -36.16
N ILE A 597 -16.32 3.41 -37.00
CA ILE A 597 -17.40 2.48 -37.30
C ILE A 597 -17.01 1.10 -36.75
N GLY A 598 -17.82 0.57 -35.86
CA GLY A 598 -17.61 -0.75 -35.25
C GLY A 598 -18.41 -1.85 -35.96
N TYR A 599 -17.76 -2.92 -36.34
CA TYR A 599 -18.38 -4.11 -36.96
C TYR A 599 -18.03 -5.38 -36.17
N THR A 600 -18.83 -6.43 -36.31
CA THR A 600 -18.59 -7.72 -35.63
C THR A 600 -17.72 -8.64 -36.46
N ALA A 601 -17.04 -9.61 -35.83
CA ALA A 601 -16.27 -10.67 -36.51
C ALA A 601 -17.09 -11.42 -37.60
N LYS A 602 -18.42 -11.50 -37.42
CA LYS A 602 -19.33 -12.12 -38.38
C LYS A 602 -19.25 -11.50 -39.78
N LEU A 603 -18.92 -10.21 -39.89
CA LEU A 603 -18.76 -9.57 -41.21
C LEU A 603 -17.51 -10.11 -41.91
N THR A 604 -16.40 -10.24 -41.22
CA THR A 604 -15.17 -10.83 -41.77
C THR A 604 -15.37 -12.30 -42.14
N GLU A 605 -16.01 -13.09 -41.28
CA GLU A 605 -16.38 -14.49 -41.54
C GLU A 605 -17.24 -14.62 -42.79
N TYR A 606 -18.24 -13.75 -42.95
CA TYR A 606 -19.11 -13.72 -44.12
C TYR A 606 -18.31 -13.44 -45.41
N ILE A 607 -17.40 -12.46 -45.40
CA ILE A 607 -16.57 -12.14 -46.57
C ILE A 607 -15.69 -13.33 -46.96
N ILE A 608 -15.03 -13.96 -45.98
CA ILE A 608 -14.17 -15.12 -46.19
C ILE A 608 -14.95 -16.26 -46.84
N GLU A 609 -16.17 -16.53 -46.38
CA GLU A 609 -17.02 -17.60 -46.92
C GLU A 609 -17.48 -17.28 -48.34
N GLU A 610 -17.92 -16.06 -48.63
CA GLU A 610 -18.34 -15.64 -49.98
C GLU A 610 -17.15 -15.65 -50.94
N VAL A 611 -15.99 -15.13 -50.57
CA VAL A 611 -14.77 -15.18 -51.39
C VAL A 611 -14.37 -16.62 -51.72
N LYS A 612 -14.38 -17.51 -50.72
CA LYS A 612 -14.03 -18.94 -50.93
C LYS A 612 -14.99 -19.64 -51.90
N ASN A 613 -16.23 -19.18 -51.94
CA ASN A 613 -17.26 -19.73 -52.85
C ASN A 613 -17.21 -19.14 -54.26
N SER A 614 -16.47 -18.07 -54.50
CA SER A 614 -16.36 -17.40 -55.78
C SER A 614 -15.62 -18.28 -56.81
N GLU A 615 -15.94 -18.08 -58.11
CA GLU A 615 -15.34 -18.87 -59.20
C GLU A 615 -13.86 -18.56 -59.40
N ILE A 616 -13.44 -17.29 -59.26
CA ILE A 616 -12.05 -16.88 -59.39
C ILE A 616 -11.17 -17.46 -58.25
N ALA A 617 -11.66 -17.46 -57.01
CA ALA A 617 -10.94 -18.05 -55.91
C ALA A 617 -10.78 -19.56 -56.07
N LYS A 618 -11.84 -20.25 -56.50
CA LYS A 618 -11.78 -21.69 -56.83
C LYS A 618 -10.80 -21.97 -57.94
N ALA A 619 -10.75 -21.14 -58.98
CA ALA A 619 -9.80 -21.27 -60.07
C ALA A 619 -8.35 -21.12 -59.60
N GLN A 620 -8.05 -20.11 -58.81
CA GLN A 620 -6.70 -19.89 -58.28
C GLN A 620 -6.26 -21.01 -57.31
N LEU A 621 -7.18 -21.53 -56.49
CA LEU A 621 -6.88 -22.63 -55.56
C LEU A 621 -6.79 -24.00 -56.25
N ALA A 622 -7.44 -24.17 -57.44
CA ALA A 622 -7.34 -25.38 -58.22
C ALA A 622 -5.99 -25.55 -58.89
N ASP A 623 -5.35 -24.42 -59.29
CA ASP A 623 -3.97 -24.42 -59.81
C ASP A 623 -3.16 -23.33 -59.10
N THR A 624 -2.40 -23.75 -58.11
CA THR A 624 -1.57 -22.86 -57.28
C THR A 624 -0.24 -22.47 -57.95
N SER A 625 0.04 -23.01 -59.13
CA SER A 625 1.25 -22.73 -59.90
C SER A 625 1.07 -21.65 -60.94
N VAL A 626 -0.18 -21.32 -61.31
CA VAL A 626 -0.53 -20.38 -62.38
C VAL A 626 -1.28 -19.16 -61.84
N ASP A 627 -0.91 -18.00 -62.33
CA ASP A 627 -1.59 -16.75 -62.05
C ASP A 627 -2.90 -16.66 -62.86
N VAL A 628 -4.04 -16.61 -62.16
CA VAL A 628 -5.37 -16.55 -62.79
C VAL A 628 -5.60 -15.28 -63.60
N PHE A 629 -4.86 -14.19 -63.32
CA PHE A 629 -4.99 -12.92 -64.04
C PHE A 629 -4.23 -12.90 -65.39
N THR A 630 -3.10 -13.56 -65.46
CA THR A 630 -2.23 -13.53 -66.63
C THR A 630 -2.20 -14.88 -67.37
N GLY A 631 -2.62 -15.96 -66.65
CA GLY A 631 -2.58 -17.34 -67.28
C GLY A 631 -1.16 -17.89 -67.37
N VAL A 632 -0.17 -17.24 -66.78
CA VAL A 632 1.23 -17.69 -66.78
C VAL A 632 1.67 -18.21 -65.41
N PRO A 633 2.67 -19.10 -65.33
CA PRO A 633 3.20 -19.61 -64.09
C PRO A 633 3.79 -18.51 -63.19
N PHE A 634 3.66 -18.67 -61.90
CA PHE A 634 4.37 -17.80 -60.93
C PHE A 634 5.88 -18.05 -61.02
N ASP A 635 6.66 -16.97 -60.93
CA ASP A 635 8.11 -17.09 -60.82
C ASP A 635 8.47 -17.39 -59.33
N ASN A 636 8.47 -18.68 -58.99
CA ASN A 636 8.73 -19.13 -57.62
C ASN A 636 10.22 -19.10 -57.22
N ASP A 637 11.15 -18.87 -58.21
CA ASP A 637 12.59 -18.87 -57.98
C ASP A 637 13.30 -17.75 -58.78
N ARG A 638 13.22 -16.51 -58.27
CA ARG A 638 13.94 -15.33 -58.84
C ARG A 638 15.45 -15.51 -58.93
N ASN A 639 16.01 -16.55 -58.33
CA ASN A 639 17.44 -16.88 -58.33
C ASN A 639 17.80 -18.18 -59.13
N THR A 640 16.87 -18.88 -59.72
CA THR A 640 17.23 -20.03 -60.57
C THR A 640 17.80 -19.49 -61.87
N GLU A 641 19.08 -19.74 -62.08
CA GLU A 641 19.72 -19.57 -63.37
C GLU A 641 18.94 -20.45 -64.38
N ILE A 642 18.41 -19.82 -65.44
CA ILE A 642 17.71 -20.53 -66.53
C ILE A 642 18.68 -21.55 -67.05
N THR A 643 18.24 -22.80 -67.14
CA THR A 643 19.01 -23.94 -67.62
C THR A 643 18.71 -24.26 -69.01
N MET A 644 19.57 -25.05 -69.74
CA MET A 644 19.29 -25.55 -71.10
C MET A 644 18.06 -26.48 -71.14
N ASP A 645 17.69 -27.08 -70.01
CA ASP A 645 16.46 -27.87 -69.92
C ASP A 645 15.20 -27.00 -69.99
N ASP A 646 15.23 -25.78 -69.43
CA ASP A 646 14.14 -24.78 -69.55
C ASP A 646 14.01 -24.28 -70.97
N VAL A 647 15.12 -24.06 -71.66
CA VAL A 647 15.13 -23.72 -73.09
C VAL A 647 14.59 -24.83 -73.91
N ASN A 648 14.97 -26.08 -73.63
CA ASN A 648 14.47 -27.25 -74.36
C ASN A 648 12.96 -27.47 -74.13
N ALA A 649 12.51 -27.31 -72.93
CA ALA A 649 11.09 -27.35 -72.54
C ALA A 649 10.28 -26.28 -73.29
N TYR A 650 10.83 -25.05 -73.37
CA TYR A 650 10.25 -23.97 -74.10
C TYR A 650 10.19 -24.28 -75.62
N MET A 651 11.27 -24.80 -76.20
CA MET A 651 11.30 -25.19 -77.61
C MET A 651 10.29 -26.26 -77.91
N ALA A 652 9.99 -27.13 -76.99
CA ALA A 652 8.97 -28.20 -77.15
C ALA A 652 7.51 -27.68 -77.18
N THR A 653 7.25 -26.45 -76.63
CA THR A 653 5.94 -25.79 -76.71
C THR A 653 5.68 -25.03 -77.98
N LEU A 654 6.68 -24.80 -78.87
CA LEU A 654 6.56 -24.09 -80.14
C LEU A 654 5.98 -24.99 -81.16
N SER A 655 5.34 -24.35 -82.13
CA SER A 655 4.95 -25.07 -83.40
C SER A 655 6.15 -25.69 -84.14
N PRO A 656 5.99 -26.73 -84.88
CA PRO A 656 7.10 -27.36 -85.60
C PRO A 656 7.88 -26.39 -86.55
N GLU A 657 7.20 -25.39 -87.13
CA GLU A 657 7.83 -24.33 -87.94
C GLU A 657 8.64 -23.35 -87.09
N GLU A 658 8.12 -22.85 -85.94
CA GLU A 658 8.79 -21.94 -85.08
C GLU A 658 10.00 -22.61 -84.36
N SER A 659 9.82 -23.88 -83.97
CA SER A 659 10.90 -24.67 -83.37
C SER A 659 12.07 -24.86 -84.32
N ALA A 660 11.77 -25.18 -85.63
CA ALA A 660 12.79 -25.30 -86.68
C ALA A 660 13.51 -23.97 -87.01
N GLN A 661 12.78 -22.82 -86.92
CA GLN A 661 13.34 -21.52 -87.11
C GLN A 661 14.26 -21.10 -85.92
N MET A 662 13.84 -21.38 -84.75
CA MET A 662 14.60 -21.12 -83.56
C MET A 662 15.85 -21.98 -83.42
N GLN A 663 15.75 -23.29 -83.76
CA GLN A 663 16.90 -24.18 -83.87
C GLN A 663 17.92 -23.70 -84.92
N ALA A 664 17.44 -23.22 -86.11
CA ALA A 664 18.32 -22.61 -87.06
C ALA A 664 19.02 -21.36 -86.57
N MET A 665 18.35 -20.53 -85.76
CA MET A 665 18.88 -19.31 -85.24
C MET A 665 19.91 -19.55 -84.09
N THR A 666 19.74 -20.62 -83.36
CA THR A 666 20.64 -21.02 -82.23
C THR A 666 21.78 -21.96 -82.69
N SER A 667 21.71 -22.43 -83.95
CA SER A 667 22.73 -23.30 -84.51
C SER A 667 24.09 -22.61 -84.63
N GLY A 668 25.04 -23.05 -83.79
CA GLY A 668 26.40 -22.47 -83.68
C GLY A 668 26.65 -21.56 -82.51
N MET A 669 25.62 -21.32 -81.71
CA MET A 669 25.79 -20.60 -80.40
C MET A 669 26.23 -21.54 -79.27
N SER A 670 26.99 -21.04 -78.32
CA SER A 670 27.28 -21.76 -77.07
C SER A 670 26.06 -21.79 -76.20
N ASP A 671 26.00 -22.76 -75.19
CA ASP A 671 24.91 -22.89 -74.27
C ASP A 671 24.70 -21.56 -73.43
N ASP A 672 25.76 -20.87 -73.03
CA ASP A 672 25.69 -19.57 -72.42
C ASP A 672 25.05 -18.48 -73.30
N GLN A 673 25.33 -18.47 -74.57
CA GLN A 673 24.72 -17.55 -75.57
C GLN A 673 23.25 -17.86 -75.81
N ILE A 674 22.90 -19.13 -75.84
CA ILE A 674 21.51 -19.59 -75.93
C ILE A 674 20.75 -19.20 -74.67
N LEU A 675 21.32 -19.44 -73.50
CA LEU A 675 20.72 -19.08 -72.25
C LEU A 675 20.52 -17.55 -72.14
N GLN A 676 21.50 -16.75 -72.55
CA GLN A 676 21.39 -15.28 -72.58
C GLN A 676 20.31 -14.79 -73.57
N LEU A 677 20.19 -15.46 -74.77
CA LEU A 677 19.18 -15.12 -75.77
C LEU A 677 17.77 -15.40 -75.29
N PHE A 678 17.59 -16.57 -74.59
CA PHE A 678 16.30 -17.00 -74.19
C PHE A 678 15.92 -16.44 -72.80
N SER A 679 16.89 -15.92 -71.99
CA SER A 679 16.66 -15.44 -70.67
C SER A 679 15.59 -14.35 -70.58
N ALA A 680 15.64 -13.39 -71.52
CA ALA A 680 14.64 -12.33 -71.53
C ALA A 680 13.24 -12.87 -72.00
N SER A 681 13.21 -13.83 -72.88
CA SER A 681 11.94 -14.40 -73.38
C SER A 681 11.30 -15.38 -72.39
N LEU A 682 12.09 -16.14 -71.69
CA LEU A 682 11.61 -17.05 -70.63
C LEU A 682 11.18 -16.27 -69.38
N LYS A 683 11.94 -15.21 -68.97
CA LYS A 683 11.53 -14.30 -67.93
C LYS A 683 10.26 -13.49 -68.23
N ALA A 684 10.01 -13.21 -69.56
CA ALA A 684 8.78 -12.53 -69.98
C ALA A 684 7.54 -13.43 -69.93
N ARG A 685 7.69 -14.76 -69.70
CA ARG A 685 6.59 -15.73 -69.61
C ARG A 685 6.22 -16.07 -68.18
N THR A 686 6.81 -15.43 -67.13
CA THR A 686 6.41 -15.54 -65.77
C THR A 686 5.78 -14.23 -65.32
N THR A 687 4.89 -14.29 -64.33
CA THR A 687 4.34 -13.09 -63.71
C THR A 687 5.20 -12.67 -62.54
N ASP A 688 5.31 -11.35 -62.31
CA ASP A 688 5.93 -10.79 -61.06
C ASP A 688 5.05 -11.03 -59.82
N ALA A 689 3.79 -11.46 -60.04
CA ALA A 689 2.90 -11.82 -58.92
C ALA A 689 3.34 -13.13 -58.27
N THR A 690 2.98 -13.28 -57.03
CA THR A 690 3.11 -14.51 -56.23
C THR A 690 1.72 -15.08 -55.91
N LEU A 691 1.64 -16.38 -55.63
CA LEU A 691 0.39 -16.96 -55.15
C LEU A 691 -0.17 -16.22 -53.92
N ASP A 692 0.71 -15.83 -53.00
CA ASP A 692 0.28 -15.13 -51.78
C ASP A 692 -0.18 -13.70 -52.07
N SER A 693 0.45 -13.00 -53.03
CA SER A 693 -0.05 -11.69 -53.51
C SER A 693 -1.45 -11.81 -54.17
N ASN A 694 -1.70 -12.86 -54.95
CA ASN A 694 -3.01 -13.08 -55.55
C ASN A 694 -4.06 -13.46 -54.48
N LYS A 695 -3.69 -14.28 -53.50
CA LYS A 695 -4.59 -14.60 -52.39
C LYS A 695 -4.98 -13.35 -51.62
N SER A 696 -4.00 -12.49 -51.23
CA SER A 696 -4.26 -11.24 -50.56
C SER A 696 -5.15 -10.30 -51.39
N LYS A 697 -4.84 -10.15 -52.69
CA LYS A 697 -5.61 -9.31 -53.60
C LYS A 697 -7.07 -9.78 -53.75
N LEU A 698 -7.31 -11.08 -53.77
CA LEU A 698 -8.65 -11.69 -53.85
C LEU A 698 -9.32 -11.84 -52.49
N GLY A 699 -8.61 -11.62 -51.38
CA GLY A 699 -9.11 -11.88 -50.04
C GLY A 699 -9.25 -13.38 -49.73
N ILE A 700 -8.49 -14.25 -50.42
CA ILE A 700 -8.52 -15.70 -50.20
C ILE A 700 -7.75 -16.03 -48.93
N THR A 701 -8.45 -16.34 -47.86
CA THR A 701 -7.89 -16.80 -46.59
C THR A 701 -8.77 -17.89 -45.98
N ASP A 702 -8.32 -18.47 -44.86
CA ASP A 702 -9.08 -19.44 -44.07
C ASP A 702 -9.19 -18.96 -42.62
N LEU A 703 -10.30 -19.28 -41.99
CA LEU A 703 -10.50 -18.94 -40.55
C LEU A 703 -9.45 -19.59 -39.67
N ASP A 704 -8.79 -20.65 -40.07
CA ASP A 704 -7.69 -21.29 -39.35
C ASP A 704 -6.33 -20.54 -39.48
N THR A 705 -6.23 -19.58 -40.42
CA THR A 705 -4.98 -18.86 -40.73
C THR A 705 -5.12 -17.36 -40.50
N PRO A 706 -5.21 -16.90 -39.23
CA PRO A 706 -5.27 -15.49 -38.96
C PRO A 706 -3.97 -14.78 -39.34
N SER A 707 -4.06 -13.54 -39.79
CA SER A 707 -2.92 -12.63 -40.01
C SER A 707 -2.45 -11.97 -38.72
N GLN A 708 -3.35 -11.84 -37.75
CA GLN A 708 -3.08 -11.24 -36.41
C GLN A 708 -3.98 -11.88 -35.35
N ILE A 709 -3.43 -12.04 -34.15
CA ILE A 709 -4.16 -12.47 -32.95
C ILE A 709 -3.96 -11.42 -31.89
N ASP A 710 -5.04 -10.78 -31.44
CA ASP A 710 -5.05 -9.81 -30.36
C ASP A 710 -5.62 -10.44 -29.10
N ILE A 711 -4.80 -10.51 -28.05
CA ILE A 711 -5.14 -11.16 -26.77
C ILE A 711 -5.36 -10.09 -25.72
N TYR A 712 -6.61 -9.90 -25.30
CA TYR A 712 -7.02 -8.93 -24.31
C TYR A 712 -7.01 -9.54 -22.91
N ALA A 713 -5.98 -9.25 -22.11
CA ALA A 713 -5.88 -9.75 -20.75
C ALA A 713 -6.85 -9.01 -19.79
N THR A 714 -7.38 -9.73 -18.79
CA THR A 714 -8.32 -9.15 -17.79
C THR A 714 -7.64 -8.13 -16.87
N ASP A 715 -6.36 -8.34 -16.54
CA ASP A 715 -5.53 -7.47 -15.70
C ASP A 715 -4.03 -7.74 -15.96
N PHE A 716 -3.15 -6.99 -15.30
CA PHE A 716 -1.70 -7.13 -15.49
C PHE A 716 -1.14 -8.46 -15.01
N ASP A 717 -1.66 -9.01 -13.92
CA ASP A 717 -1.26 -10.34 -13.43
C ASP A 717 -1.66 -11.42 -14.44
N SER A 718 -2.82 -11.28 -15.06
CA SER A 718 -3.31 -12.13 -16.13
C SER A 718 -2.49 -11.97 -17.41
N LYS A 719 -2.08 -10.72 -17.73
CA LYS A 719 -1.17 -10.46 -18.86
C LYS A 719 0.16 -11.18 -18.70
N GLU A 720 0.76 -11.13 -17.51
CA GLU A 720 2.00 -11.87 -17.21
C GLU A 720 1.81 -13.39 -17.38
N LYS A 721 0.64 -13.92 -16.96
CA LYS A 721 0.33 -15.35 -17.17
C LYS A 721 0.18 -15.70 -18.64
N VAL A 722 -0.48 -14.85 -19.44
CA VAL A 722 -0.56 -15.03 -20.90
C VAL A 722 0.83 -15.04 -21.54
N GLN A 723 1.70 -14.11 -21.14
CA GLN A 723 3.10 -14.10 -21.61
C GLN A 723 3.86 -15.37 -21.22
N ASN A 724 3.63 -15.89 -20.03
CA ASN A 724 4.24 -17.15 -19.61
C ASN A 724 3.69 -18.34 -20.41
N ILE A 725 2.40 -18.35 -20.73
CA ILE A 725 1.80 -19.37 -21.63
C ILE A 725 2.46 -19.34 -23.02
N ILE A 726 2.70 -18.15 -23.59
CA ILE A 726 3.39 -18.01 -24.88
C ILE A 726 4.84 -18.50 -24.74
N LYS A 727 5.55 -18.19 -23.66
CA LYS A 727 6.91 -18.69 -23.39
C LYS A 727 6.95 -20.21 -23.26
N ASP A 728 5.98 -20.79 -22.56
CA ASP A 728 5.89 -22.25 -22.37
C ASP A 728 5.58 -22.94 -23.71
N TYR A 729 4.68 -22.35 -24.53
CA TYR A 729 4.45 -22.83 -25.91
C TYR A 729 5.73 -22.77 -26.73
N ASN A 730 6.45 -21.66 -26.74
CA ASN A 730 7.70 -21.51 -27.47
C ASN A 730 8.73 -22.54 -27.05
N LYS A 731 8.87 -22.78 -25.76
CA LYS A 731 9.77 -23.80 -25.21
C LYS A 731 9.34 -25.21 -25.69
N LEU A 732 8.06 -25.51 -25.67
CA LEU A 732 7.53 -26.80 -26.17
C LEU A 732 7.87 -26.99 -27.66
N GLN A 733 7.71 -25.95 -28.49
CA GLN A 733 8.02 -26.04 -29.93
C GLN A 733 9.54 -26.19 -30.15
N GLN A 734 10.37 -25.51 -29.40
CA GLN A 734 11.83 -25.65 -29.47
C GLN A 734 12.29 -27.04 -29.00
N ASP A 735 11.73 -27.58 -27.93
CA ASP A 735 12.04 -28.92 -27.43
C ASP A 735 11.60 -30.00 -28.46
N ASP A 736 10.55 -29.75 -29.23
CA ASP A 736 10.08 -30.61 -30.31
C ASP A 736 10.88 -30.42 -31.63
N GLY A 737 11.82 -29.49 -31.70
CA GLY A 737 12.62 -29.16 -32.87
C GLY A 737 11.84 -28.44 -34.00
N LYS A 738 10.73 -27.75 -33.66
CA LYS A 738 9.86 -27.01 -34.57
C LYS A 738 10.05 -25.49 -34.37
N GLU A 739 11.25 -25.01 -34.67
CA GLU A 739 11.59 -23.59 -34.49
C GLU A 739 10.71 -22.63 -35.30
N GLU A 740 10.16 -23.10 -36.42
CA GLU A 740 9.22 -22.35 -37.28
C GLU A 740 7.89 -22.01 -36.59
N ASN A 741 7.55 -22.70 -35.50
CA ASN A 741 6.31 -22.47 -34.76
C ASN A 741 6.50 -21.53 -33.55
N VAL A 742 7.71 -21.02 -33.30
CA VAL A 742 8.00 -20.11 -32.21
C VAL A 742 7.32 -18.76 -32.46
N ILE A 743 6.54 -18.27 -31.48
CA ILE A 743 5.82 -17.00 -31.58
C ILE A 743 6.71 -15.87 -31.02
N ASN A 744 6.93 -14.87 -31.83
CA ASN A 744 7.64 -13.63 -31.49
C ASN A 744 6.64 -12.47 -31.47
N TYR A 745 6.72 -11.64 -30.44
CA TYR A 745 5.86 -10.47 -30.28
C TYR A 745 6.56 -9.37 -29.47
N THR A 746 6.07 -8.15 -29.60
CA THR A 746 6.54 -7.01 -28.81
C THR A 746 5.45 -6.53 -27.85
N ASP A 747 5.76 -6.44 -26.55
CA ASP A 747 4.86 -5.89 -25.54
C ASP A 747 5.16 -4.40 -25.29
N TYR A 748 4.57 -3.54 -26.11
CA TYR A 748 4.74 -2.07 -25.97
C TYR A 748 4.27 -1.53 -24.63
N VAL A 749 3.12 -2.02 -24.15
CA VAL A 749 2.53 -1.56 -22.89
C VAL A 749 3.36 -2.00 -21.70
N GLY A 750 3.88 -3.24 -21.74
CA GLY A 750 4.78 -3.75 -20.69
C GLY A 750 6.04 -2.90 -20.56
N ILE A 751 6.67 -2.53 -21.67
CA ILE A 751 7.87 -1.69 -21.68
C ILE A 751 7.58 -0.29 -21.10
N MET A 752 6.51 0.35 -21.54
CA MET A 752 6.12 1.67 -21.03
C MET A 752 5.78 1.63 -19.53
N MET A 753 4.98 0.64 -19.10
CA MET A 753 4.51 0.53 -17.72
C MET A 753 5.60 0.14 -16.73
N SER A 754 6.60 -0.64 -17.14
CA SER A 754 7.75 -0.94 -16.28
C SER A 754 8.53 0.32 -15.90
N SER A 755 8.69 1.24 -16.83
CA SER A 755 9.34 2.54 -16.61
C SER A 755 8.53 3.42 -15.66
N VAL A 756 7.21 3.51 -15.86
CA VAL A 756 6.28 4.26 -14.99
C VAL A 756 6.29 3.69 -13.57
N SER A 757 6.19 2.36 -13.42
CA SER A 757 6.23 1.69 -12.12
C SER A 757 7.55 1.93 -11.38
N THR A 758 8.67 1.94 -12.10
CA THR A 758 10.00 2.23 -11.52
C THR A 758 10.06 3.66 -10.97
N ILE A 759 9.55 4.65 -11.71
CA ILE A 759 9.50 6.05 -11.26
C ILE A 759 8.61 6.19 -10.01
N ILE A 760 7.42 5.57 -10.02
CA ILE A 760 6.48 5.63 -8.88
C ILE A 760 7.09 4.97 -7.64
N ASN A 761 7.73 3.83 -7.79
CA ASN A 761 8.42 3.15 -6.69
C ASN A 761 9.55 4.02 -6.12
N ALA A 762 10.35 4.66 -6.97
CA ALA A 762 11.41 5.57 -6.55
C ALA A 762 10.84 6.76 -5.75
N ILE A 763 9.78 7.40 -6.23
CA ILE A 763 9.08 8.49 -5.51
C ILE A 763 8.56 7.99 -4.17
N SER A 764 7.91 6.82 -4.15
CA SER A 764 7.36 6.21 -2.94
C SER A 764 8.45 5.93 -1.90
N TYR A 765 9.61 5.39 -2.28
CA TYR A 765 10.74 5.17 -1.38
C TYR A 765 11.28 6.47 -0.79
N VAL A 766 11.41 7.53 -1.59
CA VAL A 766 11.84 8.85 -1.10
C VAL A 766 10.84 9.40 -0.09
N LEU A 767 9.55 9.31 -0.38
CA LEU A 767 8.49 9.75 0.54
C LEU A 767 8.50 8.94 1.84
N ILE A 768 8.67 7.62 1.78
CA ILE A 768 8.80 6.74 2.96
C ILE A 768 10.02 7.13 3.81
N ALA A 769 11.14 7.50 3.20
CA ALA A 769 12.34 7.95 3.92
C ALA A 769 12.09 9.25 4.68
N PHE A 770 11.45 10.27 4.07
CA PHE A 770 11.06 11.50 4.77
C PHE A 770 10.11 11.24 5.93
N VAL A 771 9.19 10.34 5.74
CA VAL A 771 8.24 9.88 6.75
C VAL A 771 8.93 9.23 7.93
N ALA A 772 9.88 8.33 7.69
CA ALA A 772 10.65 7.68 8.76
C ALA A 772 11.38 8.71 9.64
N ILE A 773 11.97 9.75 9.03
CA ILE A 773 12.60 10.86 9.75
C ILE A 773 11.58 11.60 10.62
N SER A 774 10.41 11.92 10.09
CA SER A 774 9.34 12.60 10.83
C SER A 774 8.88 11.78 12.04
N LEU A 775 8.77 10.44 11.91
CA LEU A 775 8.44 9.55 13.02
C LEU A 775 9.48 9.54 14.12
N ILE A 776 10.76 9.54 13.75
CA ILE A 776 11.86 9.58 14.72
C ILE A 776 11.80 10.88 15.52
N VAL A 777 11.61 12.03 14.85
CA VAL A 777 11.50 13.33 15.50
C VAL A 777 10.28 13.36 16.43
N SER A 778 9.12 12.88 15.99
CA SER A 778 7.91 12.80 16.81
C SER A 778 8.11 11.90 18.05
N SER A 779 8.80 10.76 17.87
CA SER A 779 9.13 9.85 19.00
C SER A 779 10.04 10.50 20.03
N ILE A 780 11.07 11.23 19.59
CA ILE A 780 11.98 11.98 20.49
C ILE A 780 11.19 13.04 21.25
N MET A 781 10.31 13.79 20.57
CA MET A 781 9.48 14.83 21.20
C MET A 781 8.61 14.24 22.31
N ILE A 782 7.92 13.12 22.04
CA ILE A 782 7.11 12.42 23.06
C ILE A 782 7.99 11.98 24.24
N GLY A 783 9.18 11.44 23.97
CA GLY A 783 10.14 11.06 25.01
C GLY A 783 10.54 12.23 25.93
N ILE A 784 10.80 13.41 25.35
CA ILE A 784 11.13 14.63 26.10
C ILE A 784 9.95 15.08 26.96
N ILE A 785 8.73 15.11 26.40
CA ILE A 785 7.53 15.54 27.13
C ILE A 785 7.22 14.56 28.28
N THR A 786 7.36 13.24 28.04
CA THR A 786 7.21 12.24 29.10
C THR A 786 8.27 12.40 30.18
N TYR A 787 9.52 12.75 29.84
CA TYR A 787 10.57 13.02 30.81
C TYR A 787 10.23 14.23 31.68
N ILE A 788 9.74 15.33 31.11
CA ILE A 788 9.28 16.52 31.88
C ILE A 788 8.11 16.13 32.78
N SER A 789 7.17 15.28 32.31
CA SER A 789 6.07 14.76 33.11
C SER A 789 6.55 14.00 34.33
N VAL A 790 7.60 13.20 34.22
CA VAL A 790 8.22 12.48 35.34
C VAL A 790 8.82 13.44 36.34
N LEU A 791 9.50 14.49 35.89
CA LEU A 791 10.10 15.51 36.78
C LEU A 791 9.04 16.24 37.61
N GLU A 792 7.94 16.68 36.99
CA GLU A 792 6.84 17.35 37.69
C GLU A 792 6.13 16.47 38.71
N ARG A 793 6.15 15.15 38.54
CA ARG A 793 5.47 14.18 39.42
C ARG A 793 6.41 13.47 40.37
N THR A 794 7.60 14.02 40.59
CA THR A 794 8.61 13.43 41.49
C THR A 794 8.04 13.15 42.87
N LYS A 795 7.24 14.06 43.44
CA LYS A 795 6.60 13.90 44.76
C LYS A 795 5.58 12.75 44.77
N GLU A 796 4.76 12.61 43.72
CA GLU A 796 3.83 11.47 43.58
C GLU A 796 4.57 10.13 43.55
N ILE A 797 5.69 10.07 42.79
CA ILE A 797 6.57 8.90 42.76
C ILE A 797 7.12 8.58 44.13
N GLY A 798 7.53 9.61 44.89
CA GLY A 798 7.97 9.48 46.29
C GLY A 798 6.90 8.85 47.18
N VAL A 799 5.66 9.32 47.08
CA VAL A 799 4.50 8.78 47.83
C VAL A 799 4.26 7.33 47.45
N LEU A 800 4.22 7.00 46.18
CA LEU A 800 4.02 5.60 45.72
C LEU A 800 5.11 4.65 46.25
N ARG A 801 6.38 5.11 46.19
CA ARG A 801 7.53 4.32 46.62
C ARG A 801 7.54 4.15 48.15
N SER A 802 7.13 5.17 48.94
CA SER A 802 7.06 5.12 50.38
C SER A 802 5.96 4.19 50.91
N ILE A 803 4.87 4.02 50.15
CA ILE A 803 3.79 3.08 50.49
C ILE A 803 4.15 1.62 50.04
N GLY A 804 5.30 1.43 49.39
CA GLY A 804 5.80 0.12 49.00
C GLY A 804 5.58 -0.27 47.53
N ALA A 805 5.33 0.69 46.62
CA ALA A 805 5.36 0.43 45.19
C ALA A 805 6.74 -0.02 44.75
N SER A 806 6.81 -1.14 44.03
CA SER A 806 8.08 -1.61 43.46
C SER A 806 8.54 -0.72 42.30
N LYS A 807 9.85 -0.73 41.99
CA LYS A 807 10.40 -0.03 40.83
C LYS A 807 9.67 -0.45 39.54
N LYS A 808 9.25 -1.73 39.44
CA LYS A 808 8.50 -2.25 38.31
C LYS A 808 7.08 -1.68 38.21
N ASP A 809 6.41 -1.47 39.33
CA ASP A 809 5.05 -0.91 39.37
C ASP A 809 5.06 0.56 38.94
N VAL A 810 6.02 1.34 39.41
CA VAL A 810 6.22 2.73 38.96
C VAL A 810 6.49 2.77 37.44
N SER A 811 7.42 1.96 36.98
CA SER A 811 7.71 1.90 35.53
C SER A 811 6.48 1.48 34.71
N ARG A 812 5.67 0.53 35.19
CA ARG A 812 4.43 0.11 34.51
C ARG A 812 3.38 1.23 34.41
N ILE A 813 3.27 2.06 35.41
CA ILE A 813 2.34 3.23 35.38
C ILE A 813 2.74 4.18 34.27
N PHE A 814 4.03 4.55 34.18
CA PHE A 814 4.51 5.46 33.12
C PHE A 814 4.49 4.82 31.73
N ASN A 815 4.83 3.54 31.61
CA ASN A 815 4.71 2.81 30.34
C ASN A 815 3.25 2.69 29.88
N ALA A 816 2.30 2.51 30.79
CA ALA A 816 0.88 2.52 30.48
C ALA A 816 0.40 3.91 30.04
N GLU A 817 0.94 4.98 30.64
CA GLU A 817 0.66 6.36 30.25
C GLU A 817 1.12 6.64 28.82
N THR A 818 2.36 6.28 28.46
CA THR A 818 2.89 6.44 27.09
C THR A 818 2.15 5.62 26.06
N LEU A 819 1.69 4.42 26.42
CA LEU A 819 0.89 3.57 25.53
C LEU A 819 -0.48 4.20 25.24
N ILE A 820 -1.14 4.80 26.22
CA ILE A 820 -2.40 5.53 26.04
C ILE A 820 -2.17 6.78 25.18
N GLU A 821 -1.11 7.55 25.46
CA GLU A 821 -0.75 8.73 24.67
C GLU A 821 -0.48 8.36 23.21
N GLY A 822 0.22 7.24 22.95
CA GLY A 822 0.47 6.72 21.62
C GLY A 822 -0.81 6.33 20.88
N PHE A 823 -1.74 5.68 21.56
CA PHE A 823 -3.03 5.35 20.98
C PHE A 823 -3.84 6.61 20.64
N VAL A 824 -3.92 7.57 21.56
CA VAL A 824 -4.66 8.83 21.35
C VAL A 824 -4.03 9.65 20.22
N SER A 825 -2.68 9.74 20.19
CA SER A 825 -1.95 10.44 19.12
C SER A 825 -2.19 9.76 17.74
N GLY A 826 -2.13 8.42 17.69
CA GLY A 826 -2.40 7.66 16.48
C GLY A 826 -3.82 7.85 15.98
N ALA A 827 -4.81 7.67 16.86
CA ALA A 827 -6.22 7.84 16.51
C ALA A 827 -6.53 9.29 16.08
N LEU A 828 -6.01 10.29 16.80
CA LEU A 828 -6.16 11.69 16.41
C LEU A 828 -5.52 11.97 15.04
N GLY A 829 -4.32 11.42 14.79
CA GLY A 829 -3.62 11.55 13.51
C GLY A 829 -4.47 11.02 12.35
N ILE A 830 -5.05 9.83 12.50
CA ILE A 830 -5.90 9.23 11.47
C ILE A 830 -7.18 10.06 11.24
N VAL A 831 -7.86 10.49 12.31
CA VAL A 831 -9.07 11.32 12.19
C VAL A 831 -8.78 12.64 11.46
N VAL A 832 -7.69 13.32 11.83
CA VAL A 832 -7.29 14.56 11.16
C VAL A 832 -6.92 14.30 9.70
N THR A 833 -6.24 13.20 9.39
CA THR A 833 -5.90 12.83 8.00
C THR A 833 -7.16 12.60 7.16
N LEU A 834 -8.14 11.86 7.67
CA LEU A 834 -9.41 11.64 6.96
C LEU A 834 -10.14 12.97 6.68
N LEU A 835 -10.10 13.91 7.62
CA LEU A 835 -10.65 15.25 7.40
C LEU A 835 -9.86 16.06 6.36
N LEU A 836 -8.52 15.90 6.31
CA LEU A 836 -7.66 16.56 5.33
C LEU A 836 -7.74 15.94 3.94
N CYS A 837 -8.09 14.65 3.81
CA CYS A 837 -8.32 14.00 2.51
C CYS A 837 -9.46 14.66 1.73
N ILE A 838 -10.46 15.24 2.40
CA ILE A 838 -11.59 15.92 1.74
C ILE A 838 -11.13 17.12 0.92
N PRO A 839 -10.50 18.17 1.51
CA PRO A 839 -10.00 19.30 0.73
C PRO A 839 -8.86 18.91 -0.22
N ALA A 840 -8.04 17.90 0.13
CA ALA A 840 -6.99 17.39 -0.76
C ALA A 840 -7.58 16.81 -2.05
N ASN A 841 -8.62 15.98 -1.97
CA ASN A 841 -9.32 15.46 -3.14
C ASN A 841 -9.96 16.57 -3.99
N ALA A 842 -10.56 17.57 -3.34
CA ALA A 842 -11.13 18.72 -4.06
C ALA A 842 -10.05 19.51 -4.82
N LEU A 843 -8.89 19.73 -4.18
CA LEU A 843 -7.77 20.43 -4.81
C LEU A 843 -7.15 19.62 -5.96
N ILE A 844 -6.92 18.32 -5.76
CA ILE A 844 -6.37 17.43 -6.79
C ILE A 844 -7.32 17.37 -7.99
N LYS A 845 -8.62 17.19 -7.75
CA LYS A 845 -9.63 17.21 -8.82
C LYS A 845 -9.60 18.50 -9.62
N HIS A 846 -9.44 19.64 -8.96
CA HIS A 846 -9.39 20.94 -9.66
C HIS A 846 -8.11 21.12 -10.50
N LEU A 847 -7.00 20.51 -10.09
CA LEU A 847 -5.70 20.66 -10.78
C LEU A 847 -5.48 19.61 -11.88
N THR A 848 -6.02 18.40 -11.72
CA THR A 848 -5.68 17.22 -12.56
C THR A 848 -6.90 16.55 -13.17
N ASP A 849 -8.11 16.97 -12.82
CA ASP A 849 -9.39 16.34 -13.18
C ASP A 849 -9.58 14.91 -12.65
N ILE A 850 -8.63 14.43 -11.82
CA ILE A 850 -8.70 13.09 -11.23
C ILE A 850 -9.43 13.16 -9.89
N SER A 851 -10.50 12.41 -9.74
CA SER A 851 -11.27 12.34 -8.49
C SER A 851 -10.78 11.23 -7.55
N ASN A 852 -10.97 11.45 -6.24
CA ASN A 852 -10.75 10.45 -5.19
C ASN A 852 -9.30 9.88 -5.10
N VAL A 853 -8.29 10.73 -5.26
CA VAL A 853 -6.86 10.31 -5.18
C VAL A 853 -6.39 10.13 -3.74
N ALA A 854 -6.86 10.94 -2.78
CA ALA A 854 -6.46 10.77 -1.38
C ALA A 854 -7.40 9.78 -0.66
N GLN A 855 -7.01 8.50 -0.64
CA GLN A 855 -7.76 7.40 -0.01
C GLN A 855 -6.88 6.64 0.99
N LEU A 856 -7.19 6.77 2.30
CA LEU A 856 -6.47 6.06 3.34
C LEU A 856 -6.98 4.60 3.43
N PRO A 857 -6.14 3.58 3.18
CA PRO A 857 -6.55 2.19 3.37
C PRO A 857 -6.77 1.90 4.85
N VAL A 858 -7.86 1.21 5.19
CA VAL A 858 -8.23 0.90 6.59
C VAL A 858 -7.11 0.14 7.30
N ALA A 859 -6.51 -0.83 6.63
CA ALA A 859 -5.37 -1.59 7.16
C ALA A 859 -4.18 -0.66 7.47
N GLY A 860 -3.86 0.29 6.58
CA GLY A 860 -2.82 1.28 6.78
C GLY A 860 -3.08 2.16 8.00
N GLY A 861 -4.32 2.61 8.19
CA GLY A 861 -4.71 3.39 9.37
C GLY A 861 -4.51 2.62 10.69
N VAL A 862 -4.92 1.35 10.74
CA VAL A 862 -4.72 0.49 11.92
C VAL A 862 -3.23 0.25 12.20
N ILE A 863 -2.45 -0.05 11.17
CA ILE A 863 -0.99 -0.25 11.29
C ILE A 863 -0.32 1.01 11.83
N LEU A 864 -0.69 2.19 11.36
CA LEU A 864 -0.13 3.46 11.85
C LEU A 864 -0.45 3.73 13.33
N ILE A 865 -1.64 3.38 13.81
CA ILE A 865 -1.98 3.45 15.24
C ILE A 865 -1.07 2.52 16.05
N ILE A 866 -0.87 1.28 15.58
CA ILE A 866 0.01 0.30 16.24
C ILE A 866 1.46 0.80 16.26
N ILE A 867 1.96 1.35 15.15
CA ILE A 867 3.30 1.94 15.06
C ILE A 867 3.43 3.12 16.04
N SER A 868 2.42 4.00 16.10
CA SER A 868 2.37 5.09 17.06
C SER A 868 2.51 4.60 18.51
N MET A 869 1.72 3.58 18.87
CA MET A 869 1.77 2.99 20.21
C MET A 869 3.14 2.36 20.51
N PHE A 870 3.73 1.70 19.53
CA PHE A 870 5.04 1.06 19.67
C PHE A 870 6.17 2.09 19.85
N LEU A 871 6.19 3.13 19.02
CA LEU A 871 7.21 4.17 19.08
C LEU A 871 7.12 5.00 20.37
N THR A 872 5.90 5.35 20.79
CA THR A 872 5.69 6.07 22.05
C THR A 872 6.06 5.21 23.27
N PHE A 873 5.78 3.90 23.20
CA PHE A 873 6.22 2.97 24.24
C PHE A 873 7.75 2.91 24.34
N ILE A 874 8.48 2.82 23.22
CA ILE A 874 9.94 2.84 23.20
C ILE A 874 10.47 4.16 23.77
N ALA A 875 9.94 5.29 23.31
CA ALA A 875 10.33 6.62 23.79
C ALA A 875 10.11 6.80 25.30
N GLY A 876 9.05 6.18 25.84
CA GLY A 876 8.71 6.20 27.25
C GLY A 876 9.57 5.30 28.15
N LEU A 877 10.29 4.30 27.61
CA LEU A 877 11.07 3.35 28.42
C LEU A 877 12.16 4.03 29.27
N ILE A 878 12.85 5.01 28.70
CA ILE A 878 13.93 5.73 29.40
C ILE A 878 13.35 6.58 30.54
N PRO A 879 12.35 7.48 30.33
CA PRO A 879 11.72 8.24 31.39
C PRO A 879 11.10 7.36 32.51
N ALA A 880 10.40 6.28 32.09
CA ALA A 880 9.79 5.34 33.06
C ALA A 880 10.83 4.65 33.93
N LYS A 881 12.00 4.31 33.39
CA LYS A 881 13.11 3.72 34.15
C LYS A 881 13.77 4.76 35.11
N LEU A 882 13.87 6.00 34.67
CA LEU A 882 14.37 7.10 35.51
C LEU A 882 13.39 7.39 36.66
N ALA A 883 12.08 7.45 36.40
CA ALA A 883 11.04 7.55 37.41
C ALA A 883 11.16 6.45 38.49
N ALA A 884 11.34 5.22 38.07
CA ALA A 884 11.45 4.05 38.95
C ALA A 884 12.72 4.07 39.82
N LYS A 885 13.79 4.74 39.39
CA LYS A 885 15.06 4.83 40.15
C LYS A 885 15.10 5.98 41.18
N LYS A 886 14.12 6.88 41.14
CA LYS A 886 14.09 8.02 42.12
C LYS A 886 14.06 7.50 43.56
N ASP A 887 14.90 8.10 44.38
CA ASP A 887 14.93 7.83 45.84
C ASP A 887 13.66 8.37 46.51
N PRO A 888 12.93 7.55 47.30
CA PRO A 888 11.69 7.99 47.91
C PRO A 888 11.86 9.13 48.91
N VAL A 889 12.95 9.18 49.68
CA VAL A 889 13.20 10.24 50.69
C VAL A 889 13.49 11.58 49.98
N VAL A 890 14.33 11.56 48.95
CA VAL A 890 14.65 12.74 48.12
C VAL A 890 13.43 13.23 47.38
N ALA A 891 12.63 12.31 46.82
CA ALA A 891 11.42 12.63 46.07
C ALA A 891 10.31 13.26 46.95
N LEU A 892 10.21 12.87 48.24
CA LEU A 892 9.24 13.44 49.17
C LEU A 892 9.65 14.84 49.69
N ARG A 893 10.96 15.16 49.66
CA ARG A 893 11.52 16.46 50.11
C ARG A 893 11.64 17.45 48.95
N SER A 894 11.49 17.04 47.70
CA SER A 894 11.47 17.95 46.54
C SER A 894 10.22 18.84 46.60
N GLU A 895 10.40 20.16 46.62
CA GLU A 895 9.31 21.13 46.55
C GLU A 895 8.56 21.13 45.25
#